data_5c1f5b341638f3dddfce1ca11ed23df5
#
_entry.id   5c1f5b341638f3dddfce1ca11ed23df5
#
_cell.length_a   1.000
_cell.length_b   1.000
_cell.length_c   1.000
_cell.angle_alpha   90.00
_cell.angle_beta   90.00
_cell.angle_gamma   90.00
#
_symmetry.space_group_name_H-M   'P 1'
#
loop_
_entity.id
_entity.type
_entity.pdbx_description
1 polymer ?
#
loop_
_entity_poly.entity_id
_entity_poly.type
_entity_poly.pdbx_seq_one_letter_code
_entity_poly.pdbx_strand_id
1 'polypeptide(L)'
;MDLCAFPCPAFVTPSDNSPRRTLLLSSHSQSQWGLHLLSHSQHKLNNKKCTRTRTRVYASLSEMGEYYSQRPPTPLLDTINYPIHMKNLSTKELKQLADELRSDVIFSVSRTGGHLGSSLGVVELTIALHYVFNSPQDRILWDVGHQSYPHKILTGRRDKMHTMRQTNGLSGFTKRSESEYDCFGTGHSSTTISAGLGMAVGRDLKGRKNDVVAVIGDGAMTAGQAYEAMNNAGYLDSDMIVILNDNKQVSLPTATLDGPIPPVGALSSALSRLQSNKPLRELREVAKGVTKRIGGPMHELAAKVDEYARGMISGSGSTLFEELGLYYIGPVDGHNIDDLVAILKEVKSTNSTGPVLIHVITEKGRGYPYAEKAADKYHGVTKFDPPTGKQFKVTAPTQSYTTIFAEALIAEAKADKDIIAIHAAMGGGTGMNLFHRRFPTRCFDVGIAEQHAVTFAAGLACEGLKPFCAIYSSFLQRGYDQVVHDVDLQKLPVRFAMDRAGLVGSDGPTHSGSFDVAFMACLPNMVVMAPSDEAELCHMVATAAAIDDRPSCFRYPRGNGIGVELPTEYKGIPLEVGKGRILIEGERVALLGYGTAVQNCLAAASLVERHGLRLTVADARFCKPLDRSLIRSLAKSHDVLITVEEGSIGGFGSHVAQFMALDGLLDGNLKWRPVVLPDRYIDHGSPADQLSMAGLTPSHIAATVFNILGQTREALEVMS
;
A
#
# COMPACT_ATOMS: atom_id res chain seq x y z
N MET A 1 1.18 19.50 44.06
CA MET A 1 0.15 19.47 45.10
C MET A 1 -0.61 18.20 44.87
N ASP A 2 -0.35 17.28 45.77
CA ASP A 2 -0.99 16.04 46.09
C ASP A 2 -1.27 14.99 45.01
N LEU A 3 -0.31 14.06 44.94
CA LEU A 3 -0.37 12.73 44.40
C LEU A 3 -1.22 11.80 45.30
N CYS A 4 -2.32 11.24 44.81
CA CYS A 4 -3.00 10.12 45.40
C CYS A 4 -2.55 8.83 44.69
N ALA A 5 -1.75 8.04 45.38
CA ALA A 5 -1.40 6.67 45.05
C ALA A 5 -2.53 5.72 45.46
N PHE A 6 -2.95 4.84 44.53
CA PHE A 6 -3.75 3.65 44.87
C PHE A 6 -2.92 2.38 44.62
N PRO A 7 -3.01 1.38 45.55
CA PRO A 7 -2.19 0.16 45.47
C PRO A 7 -2.79 -0.88 44.52
N CYS A 8 -1.92 -1.56 43.75
CA CYS A 8 -2.23 -2.77 42.98
C CYS A 8 -2.52 -3.97 43.90
N PRO A 9 -3.50 -4.82 43.60
CA PRO A 9 -3.62 -6.14 44.22
C PRO A 9 -2.74 -7.17 43.49
N ALA A 10 -2.09 -8.00 44.32
CA ALA A 10 -1.24 -9.10 43.92
C ALA A 10 -2.02 -10.22 43.22
N PHE A 11 -1.47 -10.74 42.10
CA PHE A 11 -1.94 -11.98 41.49
C PHE A 11 -1.35 -13.19 42.22
N VAL A 12 -2.24 -14.05 42.70
CA VAL A 12 -1.97 -15.38 43.24
C VAL A 12 -1.92 -16.35 42.05
N THR A 13 -0.83 -17.11 41.96
CA THR A 13 -0.68 -18.27 41.07
C THR A 13 -1.31 -19.51 41.73
N PRO A 14 -2.02 -20.36 40.99
CA PRO A 14 -2.19 -21.75 41.38
C PRO A 14 -1.26 -22.65 40.53
N SER A 15 -0.44 -23.41 41.26
CA SER A 15 0.14 -24.66 40.83
C SER A 15 -0.94 -25.74 40.75
N ASP A 16 -0.99 -26.61 39.74
CA ASP A 16 -0.80 -28.04 39.98
C ASP A 16 -1.10 -28.95 38.77
N ASN A 17 -0.17 -29.85 38.59
CA ASN A 17 -0.15 -31.32 38.36
C ASN A 17 -1.24 -32.02 37.51
N SER A 18 -0.75 -32.46 36.35
CA SER A 18 -0.74 -33.84 35.79
C SER A 18 -2.08 -34.57 35.53
N PRO A 19 -2.12 -35.65 34.72
CA PRO A 19 -1.07 -36.37 34.00
C PRO A 19 -1.34 -36.69 32.50
N ARG A 20 -0.27 -37.09 31.82
CA ARG A 20 -0.20 -37.69 30.51
C ARG A 20 -1.13 -38.90 30.33
N ARG A 21 -1.81 -38.99 29.21
CA ARG A 21 -2.19 -40.27 28.59
C ARG A 21 -1.76 -40.31 27.13
N THR A 22 -0.79 -41.12 26.90
CA THR A 22 -0.36 -41.67 25.64
C THR A 22 -1.40 -42.65 25.11
N LEU A 23 -1.77 -42.53 23.85
CA LEU A 23 -2.32 -43.68 23.10
C LEU A 23 -1.70 -43.73 21.72
N LEU A 24 -1.11 -44.86 21.48
CA LEU A 24 -0.41 -45.31 20.28
C LEU A 24 -1.38 -45.87 19.26
N LEU A 25 -1.02 -45.62 18.00
CA LEU A 25 -1.03 -46.53 16.83
C LEU A 25 -2.32 -47.26 16.43
N SER A 26 -2.73 -47.11 15.18
CA SER A 26 -2.60 -48.19 14.21
C SER A 26 -2.89 -47.72 12.77
N SER A 27 -2.04 -48.16 11.93
CA SER A 27 -1.82 -48.32 10.53
C SER A 27 -2.88 -49.10 9.74
N HIS A 28 -2.78 -48.95 8.41
CA HIS A 28 -3.28 -49.75 7.28
C HIS A 28 -4.69 -49.40 6.79
N SER A 29 -4.97 -49.25 5.51
CA SER A 29 -4.56 -50.02 4.33
C SER A 29 -4.84 -49.29 3.03
N GLN A 30 -4.03 -49.62 2.03
CA GLN A 30 -4.20 -49.35 0.60
C GLN A 30 -5.42 -50.07 0.01
N SER A 31 -6.05 -49.46 -1.00
CA SER A 31 -6.56 -50.24 -2.15
C SER A 31 -6.60 -49.37 -3.42
N GLN A 32 -5.84 -49.86 -4.40
CA GLN A 32 -5.91 -49.56 -5.83
C GLN A 32 -7.18 -50.17 -6.42
N TRP A 33 -7.63 -49.57 -7.52
CA TRP A 33 -8.33 -50.10 -8.71
C TRP A 33 -8.77 -48.88 -9.50
N GLY A 34 -8.56 -48.64 -10.80
CA GLY A 34 -8.31 -49.54 -11.92
C GLY A 34 -8.87 -48.77 -13.15
N LEU A 35 -8.04 -48.61 -14.17
CA LEU A 35 -8.38 -48.06 -15.50
C LEU A 35 -9.52 -48.81 -16.18
N HIS A 36 -10.41 -48.08 -16.86
CA HIS A 36 -11.03 -48.59 -18.09
C HIS A 36 -11.25 -47.47 -19.12
N LEU A 37 -10.57 -47.63 -20.25
CA LEU A 37 -10.83 -46.99 -21.56
C LEU A 37 -12.08 -47.59 -22.22
N LEU A 38 -12.87 -46.80 -22.93
CA LEU A 38 -13.57 -47.13 -24.18
C LEU A 38 -14.19 -45.87 -24.78
N SER A 39 -13.77 -45.39 -25.82
CA SER A 39 -13.94 -45.22 -27.26
C SER A 39 -15.37 -44.92 -27.77
N HIS A 40 -15.41 -43.84 -28.57
CA HIS A 40 -16.21 -43.56 -29.78
C HIS A 40 -17.75 -43.51 -29.72
N SER A 41 -18.31 -42.34 -30.03
CA SER A 41 -19.09 -42.18 -31.29
C SER A 41 -19.38 -40.70 -31.60
N GLN A 42 -19.22 -40.41 -32.89
CA GLN A 42 -19.53 -39.13 -33.51
C GLN A 42 -21.05 -38.94 -33.64
N HIS A 43 -21.56 -37.73 -33.34
CA HIS A 43 -22.73 -37.23 -34.02
C HIS A 43 -22.56 -35.72 -34.29
N LYS A 44 -22.54 -35.40 -35.58
CA LYS A 44 -22.68 -34.05 -36.14
C LYS A 44 -24.11 -33.55 -35.88
N LEU A 45 -24.22 -32.37 -35.35
CA LEU A 45 -25.40 -31.53 -35.57
C LEU A 45 -24.99 -30.05 -35.62
N ASN A 46 -25.41 -29.39 -36.68
CA ASN A 46 -25.23 -28.01 -37.03
C ASN A 46 -25.73 -27.06 -35.95
N ASN A 47 -24.93 -26.09 -35.55
CA ASN A 47 -25.47 -24.81 -35.09
C ASN A 47 -24.55 -23.64 -35.54
N LYS A 48 -25.00 -22.96 -36.56
CA LYS A 48 -24.51 -21.65 -36.95
C LYS A 48 -25.14 -20.58 -36.05
N LYS A 49 -24.31 -19.63 -35.63
CA LYS A 49 -24.60 -18.36 -34.96
C LYS A 49 -24.44 -18.37 -33.44
N CYS A 50 -23.19 -18.23 -32.98
CA CYS A 50 -22.77 -17.35 -31.88
C CYS A 50 -21.24 -17.39 -31.68
N THR A 51 -20.46 -16.94 -32.65
CA THR A 51 -18.98 -16.98 -32.58
C THR A 51 -18.33 -15.72 -33.17
N ARG A 52 -18.86 -14.53 -32.86
CA ARG A 52 -18.17 -13.31 -33.36
C ARG A 52 -17.61 -12.39 -32.28
N THR A 53 -17.88 -12.63 -31.00
CA THR A 53 -17.39 -11.74 -29.92
C THR A 53 -16.20 -12.31 -29.15
N ARG A 54 -16.04 -13.65 -29.13
CA ARG A 54 -14.89 -14.30 -28.43
C ARG A 54 -13.59 -14.31 -29.23
N THR A 55 -13.67 -14.31 -30.58
CA THR A 55 -12.49 -14.42 -31.45
C THR A 55 -11.67 -13.11 -31.50
N ARG A 56 -12.27 -11.95 -31.27
CA ARG A 56 -11.54 -10.67 -31.29
C ARG A 56 -10.69 -10.41 -30.05
N VAL A 57 -11.06 -10.97 -28.91
CA VAL A 57 -10.28 -10.85 -27.66
C VAL A 57 -9.09 -11.81 -27.66
N TYR A 58 -9.24 -12.99 -28.28
CA TYR A 58 -8.14 -13.96 -28.39
C TYR A 58 -7.11 -13.62 -29.47
N ALA A 59 -7.50 -12.96 -30.55
CA ALA A 59 -6.57 -12.50 -31.59
C ALA A 59 -5.63 -11.39 -31.08
N SER A 60 -6.13 -10.47 -30.21
CA SER A 60 -5.29 -9.44 -29.60
C SER A 60 -4.30 -10.01 -28.55
N LEU A 61 -4.60 -11.12 -27.92
CA LEU A 61 -3.71 -11.81 -26.98
C LEU A 61 -2.64 -12.65 -27.67
N SER A 62 -2.91 -13.20 -28.87
CA SER A 62 -1.93 -13.94 -29.66
C SER A 62 -0.91 -13.03 -30.35
N GLU A 63 -1.31 -11.83 -30.80
CA GLU A 63 -0.36 -10.85 -31.32
C GLU A 63 0.56 -10.26 -30.22
N MET A 64 0.13 -10.22 -28.96
CA MET A 64 0.99 -9.84 -27.82
C MET A 64 2.00 -10.95 -27.46
N GLY A 65 1.74 -12.21 -27.80
CA GLY A 65 2.59 -13.36 -27.45
C GLY A 65 3.93 -13.41 -28.20
N GLU A 66 4.01 -12.87 -29.41
CA GLU A 66 5.23 -12.91 -30.24
C GLU A 66 6.31 -11.88 -29.82
N TYR A 67 5.93 -10.75 -29.21
CA TYR A 67 6.86 -9.70 -28.79
C TYR A 67 7.67 -10.00 -27.52
N TYR A 68 7.32 -11.02 -26.73
CA TYR A 68 7.96 -11.37 -25.45
C TYR A 68 8.74 -12.69 -25.50
N SER A 69 9.17 -13.14 -26.66
CA SER A 69 9.56 -14.53 -26.84
C SER A 69 10.89 -14.94 -26.21
N GLN A 70 11.79 -14.05 -25.82
CA GLN A 70 13.08 -14.46 -25.26
C GLN A 70 13.50 -13.62 -24.04
N ARG A 71 13.81 -14.33 -22.94
CA ARG A 71 14.51 -13.79 -21.79
C ARG A 71 15.94 -13.40 -22.21
N PRO A 72 16.46 -12.24 -21.78
CA PRO A 72 17.85 -11.88 -22.08
C PRO A 72 18.81 -12.94 -21.50
N PRO A 73 19.95 -13.23 -22.16
CA PRO A 73 20.92 -14.17 -21.65
C PRO A 73 21.53 -13.64 -20.34
N THR A 74 21.55 -14.48 -19.32
CA THR A 74 22.02 -14.14 -17.97
C THR A 74 22.91 -15.25 -17.40
N PRO A 75 24.04 -15.57 -18.06
CA PRO A 75 24.83 -16.77 -17.78
C PRO A 75 25.36 -16.82 -16.35
N LEU A 76 25.71 -15.67 -15.76
CA LEU A 76 26.16 -15.61 -14.36
C LEU A 76 24.98 -15.68 -13.39
N LEU A 77 23.93 -14.89 -13.61
CA LEU A 77 22.72 -14.90 -12.76
C LEU A 77 22.03 -16.27 -12.77
N ASP A 78 22.13 -17.06 -13.86
CA ASP A 78 21.58 -18.41 -13.94
C ASP A 78 22.24 -19.37 -12.94
N THR A 79 23.44 -19.04 -12.44
CA THR A 79 24.13 -19.81 -11.39
C THR A 79 23.82 -19.33 -9.97
N ILE A 80 23.13 -18.20 -9.83
CA ILE A 80 22.87 -17.52 -8.55
C ILE A 80 21.40 -17.71 -8.14
N ASN A 81 21.13 -18.66 -7.26
CA ASN A 81 19.79 -18.84 -6.68
C ASN A 81 19.65 -18.18 -5.29
N TYR A 82 20.76 -18.16 -4.54
CA TYR A 82 20.77 -17.62 -3.18
C TYR A 82 22.00 -16.76 -2.93
N PRO A 83 21.99 -15.83 -1.95
CA PRO A 83 23.10 -14.94 -1.65
C PRO A 83 24.44 -15.64 -1.41
N ILE A 84 24.41 -16.83 -0.87
CA ILE A 84 25.62 -17.63 -0.61
C ILE A 84 26.44 -17.90 -1.90
N HIS A 85 25.76 -18.03 -3.05
CA HIS A 85 26.42 -18.30 -4.33
C HIS A 85 27.25 -17.09 -4.84
N MET A 86 27.01 -15.89 -4.30
CA MET A 86 27.73 -14.68 -4.70
C MET A 86 29.03 -14.44 -3.91
N LYS A 87 29.22 -15.12 -2.77
CA LYS A 87 30.27 -14.78 -1.79
C LYS A 87 31.69 -14.86 -2.33
N ASN A 88 31.93 -15.68 -3.35
CA ASN A 88 33.25 -15.88 -3.96
C ASN A 88 33.42 -15.15 -5.30
N LEU A 89 32.45 -14.34 -5.73
CA LEU A 89 32.55 -13.60 -6.98
C LEU A 89 33.59 -12.48 -6.86
N SER A 90 34.35 -12.29 -7.93
CA SER A 90 35.22 -11.12 -8.08
C SER A 90 34.38 -9.86 -8.32
N THR A 91 34.96 -8.69 -8.09
CA THR A 91 34.29 -7.40 -8.35
C THR A 91 33.83 -7.26 -9.82
N LYS A 92 34.61 -7.84 -10.77
CA LYS A 92 34.23 -7.84 -12.19
C LYS A 92 32.95 -8.67 -12.41
N GLU A 93 32.84 -9.83 -11.77
CA GLU A 93 31.65 -10.69 -11.85
C GLU A 93 30.46 -10.04 -11.14
N LEU A 94 30.67 -9.32 -10.02
CA LEU A 94 29.58 -8.57 -9.37
C LEU A 94 29.01 -7.45 -10.28
N LYS A 95 29.83 -6.80 -11.07
CA LYS A 95 29.37 -5.80 -12.07
C LYS A 95 28.59 -6.46 -13.21
N GLN A 96 29.09 -7.61 -13.72
CA GLN A 96 28.35 -8.40 -14.70
C GLN A 96 27.00 -8.86 -14.13
N LEU A 97 26.98 -9.34 -12.89
CA LEU A 97 25.75 -9.75 -12.20
C LEU A 97 24.74 -8.60 -12.10
N ALA A 98 25.22 -7.35 -11.88
CA ALA A 98 24.36 -6.18 -11.84
C ALA A 98 23.65 -5.91 -13.18
N ASP A 99 24.41 -6.02 -14.29
CA ASP A 99 23.83 -5.84 -15.64
C ASP A 99 22.82 -6.94 -15.98
N GLU A 100 23.13 -8.20 -15.65
CA GLU A 100 22.24 -9.32 -15.87
C GLU A 100 20.98 -9.22 -14.99
N LEU A 101 21.12 -8.88 -13.71
CA LEU A 101 20.03 -8.71 -12.77
C LEU A 101 19.10 -7.55 -13.19
N ARG A 102 19.66 -6.43 -13.65
CA ARG A 102 18.92 -5.30 -14.20
C ARG A 102 18.07 -5.74 -15.40
N SER A 103 18.66 -6.46 -16.31
CA SER A 103 17.98 -7.00 -17.51
C SER A 103 16.85 -7.94 -17.13
N ASP A 104 17.05 -8.80 -16.13
CA ASP A 104 16.05 -9.73 -15.62
C ASP A 104 14.88 -9.04 -14.90
N VAL A 105 15.15 -7.97 -14.14
CA VAL A 105 14.12 -7.11 -13.53
C VAL A 105 13.27 -6.44 -14.60
N ILE A 106 13.88 -5.84 -15.63
CA ILE A 106 13.16 -5.21 -16.74
C ILE A 106 12.26 -6.24 -17.45
N PHE A 107 12.81 -7.40 -17.78
CA PHE A 107 12.08 -8.48 -18.42
C PHE A 107 10.88 -8.96 -17.58
N SER A 108 11.10 -9.22 -16.29
CA SER A 108 10.05 -9.73 -15.40
C SER A 108 8.92 -8.71 -15.21
N VAL A 109 9.27 -7.44 -14.95
CA VAL A 109 8.28 -6.38 -14.72
C VAL A 109 7.55 -5.98 -16.01
N SER A 110 8.19 -6.13 -17.18
CA SER A 110 7.50 -5.88 -18.46
C SER A 110 6.26 -6.76 -18.65
N ARG A 111 6.27 -7.97 -18.09
CA ARG A 111 5.19 -8.97 -18.18
C ARG A 111 4.11 -8.83 -17.12
N THR A 112 4.49 -8.39 -15.93
CA THR A 112 3.58 -8.33 -14.77
C THR A 112 3.09 -6.93 -14.48
N GLY A 113 3.84 -5.88 -14.89
CA GLY A 113 3.75 -4.57 -14.31
C GLY A 113 4.35 -4.53 -12.90
N GLY A 114 4.39 -3.35 -12.27
CA GLY A 114 4.89 -3.18 -10.91
C GLY A 114 5.84 -2.00 -10.76
N HIS A 115 6.66 -2.02 -9.69
CA HIS A 115 7.56 -0.93 -9.32
C HIS A 115 8.93 -1.10 -9.99
N LEU A 116 9.07 -0.60 -11.22
CA LEU A 116 10.29 -0.78 -12.01
C LEU A 116 11.40 0.18 -11.58
N GLY A 117 11.14 1.49 -11.62
CA GLY A 117 12.18 2.50 -11.40
C GLY A 117 12.87 2.41 -10.05
N SER A 118 12.11 2.16 -8.99
CA SER A 118 12.66 1.98 -7.63
C SER A 118 13.55 0.75 -7.53
N SER A 119 13.17 -0.35 -8.18
CA SER A 119 13.96 -1.59 -8.21
C SER A 119 15.24 -1.45 -9.02
N LEU A 120 15.21 -0.73 -10.15
CA LEU A 120 16.40 -0.46 -10.97
C LEU A 120 17.41 0.43 -10.26
N GLY A 121 16.95 1.34 -9.42
CA GLY A 121 17.83 2.25 -8.66
C GLY A 121 18.66 1.57 -7.57
N VAL A 122 18.32 0.34 -7.16
CA VAL A 122 18.99 -0.35 -6.05
C VAL A 122 19.65 -1.67 -6.45
N VAL A 123 19.88 -1.92 -7.72
CA VAL A 123 20.47 -3.19 -8.19
C VAL A 123 21.85 -3.39 -7.59
N GLU A 124 22.76 -2.43 -7.72
CA GLU A 124 24.12 -2.50 -7.20
C GLU A 124 24.13 -2.56 -5.66
N LEU A 125 23.30 -1.76 -5.01
CA LEU A 125 23.15 -1.78 -3.55
C LEU A 125 22.65 -3.14 -3.05
N THR A 126 21.68 -3.75 -3.74
CA THR A 126 21.17 -5.08 -3.37
C THR A 126 22.24 -6.16 -3.48
N ILE A 127 23.03 -6.12 -4.55
CA ILE A 127 24.16 -7.06 -4.74
C ILE A 127 25.19 -6.86 -3.63
N ALA A 128 25.61 -5.62 -3.36
CA ALA A 128 26.60 -5.31 -2.33
C ALA A 128 26.13 -5.78 -0.94
N LEU A 129 24.86 -5.55 -0.59
CA LEU A 129 24.27 -5.99 0.68
C LEU A 129 24.31 -7.52 0.79
N HIS A 130 23.82 -8.25 -0.21
CA HIS A 130 23.81 -9.71 -0.19
C HIS A 130 25.23 -10.33 -0.34
N TYR A 131 26.17 -9.59 -0.94
CA TYR A 131 27.56 -10.02 -1.01
C TYR A 131 28.28 -9.87 0.34
N VAL A 132 28.03 -8.83 1.09
CA VAL A 132 28.70 -8.54 2.38
C VAL A 132 28.02 -9.25 3.55
N PHE A 133 26.69 -9.09 3.69
CA PHE A 133 25.94 -9.63 4.80
C PHE A 133 25.47 -11.06 4.55
N ASN A 134 25.39 -11.87 5.59
CA ASN A 134 25.02 -13.29 5.55
C ASN A 134 23.52 -13.48 5.78
N SER A 135 22.69 -12.95 4.87
CA SER A 135 21.23 -13.18 4.94
C SER A 135 20.90 -14.66 4.67
N PRO A 136 19.89 -15.24 5.35
CA PRO A 136 18.91 -14.57 6.22
C PRO A 136 19.33 -14.42 7.70
N GLN A 137 20.52 -14.88 8.11
CA GLN A 137 21.02 -14.71 9.47
C GLN A 137 21.16 -13.22 9.82
N ASP A 138 21.90 -12.47 9.02
CA ASP A 138 21.88 -11.01 9.04
C ASP A 138 20.53 -10.52 8.50
N ARG A 139 19.94 -9.52 9.12
CA ARG A 139 18.61 -9.00 8.82
C ARG A 139 18.70 -7.81 7.89
N ILE A 140 18.13 -7.92 6.69
CA ILE A 140 18.03 -6.81 5.72
C ILE A 140 16.55 -6.44 5.57
N LEU A 141 16.20 -5.21 5.97
CA LEU A 141 14.86 -4.66 5.89
C LEU A 141 14.77 -3.66 4.75
N TRP A 142 13.68 -3.71 3.99
CA TRP A 142 13.42 -2.81 2.86
C TRP A 142 12.21 -1.92 3.17
N ASP A 143 12.45 -0.62 3.42
CA ASP A 143 11.35 0.32 3.69
C ASP A 143 10.41 0.44 2.50
N VAL A 144 9.10 0.50 2.75
CA VAL A 144 8.05 0.36 1.73
C VAL A 144 8.09 -1.00 1.02
N GLY A 145 9.26 -1.48 0.62
CA GLY A 145 9.45 -2.76 -0.06
C GLY A 145 9.21 -2.76 -1.58
N HIS A 146 8.87 -1.61 -2.17
CA HIS A 146 8.62 -1.48 -3.61
C HIS A 146 9.91 -1.56 -4.47
N GLN A 147 11.09 -1.48 -3.86
CA GLN A 147 12.41 -1.65 -4.48
C GLN A 147 12.96 -3.07 -4.33
N SER A 148 12.18 -4.04 -3.82
CA SER A 148 12.68 -5.36 -3.41
C SER A 148 12.76 -6.40 -4.53
N TYR A 149 12.51 -6.07 -5.79
CA TYR A 149 12.52 -7.06 -6.88
C TYR A 149 13.91 -7.69 -7.12
N PRO A 150 15.02 -6.93 -7.13
CA PRO A 150 16.37 -7.52 -7.14
C PRO A 150 16.62 -8.47 -5.96
N HIS A 151 16.17 -8.09 -4.76
CA HIS A 151 16.23 -8.93 -3.56
C HIS A 151 15.47 -10.25 -3.75
N LYS A 152 14.24 -10.21 -4.29
CA LYS A 152 13.45 -11.43 -4.56
C LYS A 152 14.15 -12.36 -5.55
N ILE A 153 14.73 -11.83 -6.62
CA ILE A 153 15.46 -12.60 -7.62
C ILE A 153 16.67 -13.32 -6.99
N LEU A 154 17.47 -12.61 -6.20
CA LEU A 154 18.68 -13.13 -5.56
C LEU A 154 18.40 -14.07 -4.35
N THR A 155 17.15 -14.20 -3.93
CA THR A 155 16.73 -14.99 -2.76
C THR A 155 15.76 -16.11 -3.11
N GLY A 156 15.98 -16.78 -4.26
CA GLY A 156 15.32 -18.03 -4.64
C GLY A 156 13.92 -17.88 -5.25
N ARG A 157 13.51 -16.67 -5.63
CA ARG A 157 12.16 -16.40 -6.19
C ARG A 157 12.14 -16.04 -7.66
N ARG A 158 13.30 -16.13 -8.34
CA ARG A 158 13.48 -15.74 -9.73
C ARG A 158 12.49 -16.43 -10.68
N ASP A 159 12.30 -17.73 -10.54
CA ASP A 159 11.40 -18.51 -11.39
C ASP A 159 9.92 -18.13 -11.22
N LYS A 160 9.57 -17.58 -10.06
CA LYS A 160 8.22 -17.14 -9.73
C LYS A 160 7.95 -15.66 -10.05
N MET A 161 8.93 -14.91 -10.54
CA MET A 161 8.76 -13.48 -10.85
C MET A 161 7.64 -13.21 -11.87
N HIS A 162 7.34 -14.16 -12.75
CA HIS A 162 6.22 -14.07 -13.69
C HIS A 162 4.84 -14.03 -13.01
N THR A 163 4.73 -14.41 -11.73
CA THR A 163 3.50 -14.40 -10.92
C THR A 163 3.39 -13.16 -10.04
N MET A 164 4.32 -12.21 -10.15
CA MET A 164 4.36 -11.00 -9.31
C MET A 164 3.03 -10.25 -9.33
N ARG A 165 2.48 -9.96 -8.14
CA ARG A 165 1.24 -9.20 -7.94
C ARG A 165 -0.02 -9.84 -8.56
N GLN A 166 0.03 -11.13 -8.88
CA GLN A 166 -1.10 -11.92 -9.38
C GLN A 166 -1.65 -12.82 -8.29
N THR A 167 -2.89 -13.27 -8.44
CA THR A 167 -3.55 -14.19 -7.51
C THR A 167 -2.70 -15.42 -7.25
N ASN A 168 -2.45 -15.75 -5.98
CA ASN A 168 -1.57 -16.82 -5.53
C ASN A 168 -0.10 -16.71 -5.96
N GLY A 169 0.31 -15.54 -6.44
CA GLY A 169 1.68 -15.24 -6.86
C GLY A 169 2.51 -14.51 -5.81
N LEU A 170 3.67 -13.98 -6.25
CA LEU A 170 4.56 -13.20 -5.40
C LEU A 170 3.95 -11.84 -5.07
N SER A 171 4.12 -11.39 -3.83
CA SER A 171 3.79 -10.04 -3.38
C SER A 171 4.66 -8.98 -4.07
N GLY A 172 4.12 -7.80 -4.33
CA GLY A 172 4.87 -6.65 -4.81
C GLY A 172 5.78 -6.01 -3.76
N PHE A 173 5.72 -6.47 -2.50
CA PHE A 173 6.47 -5.98 -1.34
C PHE A 173 7.14 -7.16 -0.62
N THR A 174 8.01 -6.90 0.37
CA THR A 174 8.52 -7.97 1.22
C THR A 174 7.40 -8.53 2.09
N LYS A 175 7.33 -9.87 2.20
CA LYS A 175 6.28 -10.59 2.94
C LYS A 175 6.88 -11.78 3.68
N ARG A 176 6.84 -11.76 5.02
CA ARG A 176 7.46 -12.79 5.88
C ARG A 176 7.02 -14.22 5.57
N SER A 177 5.76 -14.41 5.18
CA SER A 177 5.24 -15.73 4.81
C SER A 177 5.69 -16.22 3.42
N GLU A 178 6.34 -15.36 2.62
CA GLU A 178 6.80 -15.67 1.27
C GLU A 178 8.24 -16.22 1.28
N SER A 179 9.10 -15.71 2.16
CA SER A 179 10.51 -16.08 2.22
C SER A 179 11.12 -15.80 3.59
N GLU A 180 12.05 -16.67 4.04
CA GLU A 180 12.88 -16.43 5.24
C GLU A 180 13.80 -15.22 5.11
N TYR A 181 14.11 -14.79 3.87
CA TYR A 181 14.88 -13.59 3.59
C TYR A 181 14.08 -12.30 3.78
N ASP A 182 12.75 -12.38 3.81
CA ASP A 182 11.87 -11.26 4.10
C ASP A 182 11.65 -11.18 5.64
N CYS A 183 12.66 -10.73 6.37
CA CYS A 183 12.63 -10.70 7.83
C CYS A 183 11.53 -9.79 8.42
N PHE A 184 11.05 -8.81 7.64
CA PHE A 184 9.95 -7.92 7.97
C PHE A 184 9.04 -7.67 6.76
N GLY A 185 7.72 -7.73 6.97
CA GLY A 185 6.73 -7.38 5.95
C GLY A 185 6.57 -5.87 5.85
N THR A 186 6.52 -5.36 4.62
CA THR A 186 6.43 -3.93 4.35
C THR A 186 5.30 -3.59 3.39
N GLY A 187 5.12 -2.31 3.06
CA GLY A 187 4.07 -1.76 2.22
C GLY A 187 3.76 -0.31 2.58
N HIS A 188 3.89 0.03 3.87
CA HIS A 188 3.86 1.41 4.38
C HIS A 188 5.28 1.91 4.63
N SER A 189 5.50 3.21 4.48
CA SER A 189 6.81 3.85 4.62
C SER A 189 7.24 4.02 6.09
N SER A 190 8.54 4.25 6.28
CA SER A 190 9.12 4.80 7.52
C SER A 190 9.11 3.84 8.72
N THR A 191 8.85 2.55 8.50
CA THR A 191 8.72 1.56 9.57
C THR A 191 10.02 0.79 9.84
N THR A 192 10.95 0.76 8.87
CA THR A 192 12.09 -0.16 8.91
C THR A 192 13.16 0.22 9.93
N ILE A 193 13.38 1.50 10.22
CA ILE A 193 14.33 1.89 11.26
C ILE A 193 13.83 1.42 12.63
N SER A 194 12.55 1.66 12.94
CA SER A 194 11.92 1.16 14.19
C SER A 194 11.97 -0.36 14.29
N ALA A 195 11.61 -1.06 13.21
CA ALA A 195 11.64 -2.52 13.19
C ALA A 195 13.06 -3.07 13.30
N GLY A 196 14.03 -2.44 12.61
CA GLY A 196 15.45 -2.77 12.69
C GLY A 196 16.02 -2.55 14.09
N LEU A 197 15.70 -1.43 14.73
CA LEU A 197 16.08 -1.15 16.11
C LEU A 197 15.53 -2.23 17.07
N GLY A 198 14.24 -2.58 16.94
CA GLY A 198 13.65 -3.66 17.72
C GLY A 198 14.34 -5.01 17.50
N MET A 199 14.79 -5.31 16.26
CA MET A 199 15.56 -6.50 15.94
C MET A 199 16.97 -6.47 16.52
N ALA A 200 17.65 -5.31 16.51
CA ALA A 200 18.98 -5.12 17.09
C ALA A 200 18.92 -5.32 18.61
N VAL A 201 18.02 -4.65 19.29
CA VAL A 201 17.80 -4.84 20.74
C VAL A 201 17.45 -6.29 21.06
N GLY A 202 16.53 -6.92 20.30
CA GLY A 202 16.14 -8.32 20.49
C GLY A 202 17.30 -9.31 20.23
N ARG A 203 18.20 -8.98 19.30
CA ARG A 203 19.46 -9.70 19.06
C ARG A 203 20.34 -9.65 20.30
N ASP A 204 20.56 -8.45 20.82
CA ASP A 204 21.46 -8.19 21.96
C ASP A 204 20.96 -8.87 23.22
N LEU A 205 19.66 -8.74 23.53
CA LEU A 205 19.01 -9.43 24.65
C LEU A 205 19.12 -10.97 24.56
N LYS A 206 19.28 -11.53 23.36
CA LYS A 206 19.47 -12.96 23.14
C LYS A 206 20.95 -13.36 23.01
N GLY A 207 21.89 -12.44 23.18
CA GLY A 207 23.33 -12.68 23.02
C GLY A 207 23.73 -13.14 21.62
N ARG A 208 22.98 -12.77 20.58
CA ARG A 208 23.28 -13.08 19.17
C ARG A 208 24.22 -12.02 18.58
N LYS A 209 24.86 -12.36 17.44
CA LYS A 209 25.85 -11.46 16.77
C LYS A 209 25.57 -11.26 15.28
N ASN A 210 24.31 -11.25 14.89
CA ASN A 210 23.94 -10.99 13.51
C ASN A 210 23.76 -9.49 13.25
N ASP A 211 24.10 -9.04 12.06
CA ASP A 211 23.90 -7.66 11.63
C ASP A 211 22.42 -7.35 11.37
N VAL A 212 22.03 -6.09 11.56
CA VAL A 212 20.71 -5.57 11.22
C VAL A 212 20.88 -4.35 10.33
N VAL A 213 20.36 -4.43 9.10
CA VAL A 213 20.45 -3.39 8.08
C VAL A 213 19.09 -2.93 7.67
N ALA A 214 18.76 -1.66 7.87
CA ALA A 214 17.50 -1.03 7.45
C ALA A 214 17.75 -0.11 6.25
N VAL A 215 17.18 -0.45 5.09
CA VAL A 215 17.27 0.36 3.86
C VAL A 215 16.03 1.22 3.76
N ILE A 216 16.20 2.53 3.81
CA ILE A 216 15.10 3.52 3.77
C ILE A 216 15.34 4.54 2.65
N GLY A 217 14.29 4.90 1.89
CA GLY A 217 14.35 5.94 0.87
C GLY A 217 14.19 7.36 1.45
N ASP A 218 14.72 8.35 0.77
CA ASP A 218 14.61 9.78 1.10
C ASP A 218 13.15 10.24 1.29
N GLY A 219 12.23 9.77 0.44
CA GLY A 219 10.79 10.03 0.60
C GLY A 219 10.22 9.48 1.90
N ALA A 220 10.63 8.30 2.32
CA ALA A 220 10.18 7.69 3.57
C ALA A 220 10.76 8.38 4.83
N MET A 221 11.83 9.16 4.67
CA MET A 221 12.37 10.00 5.75
C MET A 221 11.51 11.23 6.05
N THR A 222 10.45 11.50 5.30
CA THR A 222 9.58 12.67 5.56
C THR A 222 8.56 12.42 6.67
N ALA A 223 8.34 11.19 7.11
CA ALA A 223 7.44 10.86 8.22
C ALA A 223 8.13 10.94 9.59
N GLY A 224 7.39 11.34 10.60
CA GLY A 224 7.88 11.51 11.99
C GLY A 224 8.48 10.23 12.57
N GLN A 225 7.90 9.06 12.30
CA GLN A 225 8.37 7.78 12.84
C GLN A 225 9.84 7.47 12.50
N ALA A 226 10.36 7.93 11.34
CA ALA A 226 11.77 7.76 11.01
C ALA A 226 12.68 8.52 11.99
N TYR A 227 12.30 9.75 12.37
CA TYR A 227 13.03 10.57 13.33
C TYR A 227 12.92 10.03 14.77
N GLU A 228 11.74 9.60 15.17
CA GLU A 228 11.51 8.94 16.46
C GLU A 228 12.42 7.72 16.61
N ALA A 229 12.50 6.90 15.55
CA ALA A 229 13.32 5.70 15.53
C ALA A 229 14.82 6.02 15.57
N MET A 230 15.29 7.02 14.81
CA MET A 230 16.70 7.44 14.83
C MET A 230 17.10 8.02 16.18
N ASN A 231 16.28 8.91 16.75
CA ASN A 231 16.52 9.47 18.08
C ASN A 231 16.63 8.37 19.15
N ASN A 232 15.75 7.37 19.08
CA ASN A 232 15.78 6.26 20.03
C ASN A 232 16.96 5.30 19.75
N ALA A 233 17.36 5.11 18.50
CA ALA A 233 18.54 4.31 18.14
C ALA A 233 19.82 4.91 18.71
N GLY A 234 20.00 6.23 18.60
CA GLY A 234 21.13 6.95 19.18
C GLY A 234 21.11 6.90 20.72
N TYR A 235 19.93 7.04 21.35
CA TYR A 235 19.80 6.93 22.81
C TYR A 235 20.16 5.53 23.36
N LEU A 236 19.73 4.48 22.65
CA LEU A 236 19.99 3.09 23.03
C LEU A 236 21.41 2.61 22.65
N ASP A 237 22.12 3.39 21.87
CA ASP A 237 23.47 3.06 21.31
C ASP A 237 23.48 1.66 20.67
N SER A 238 22.40 1.33 19.95
CA SER A 238 22.19 -0.02 19.39
C SER A 238 22.98 -0.17 18.09
N ASP A 239 23.77 -1.24 18.00
CA ASP A 239 24.54 -1.59 16.80
C ASP A 239 23.59 -2.01 15.67
N MET A 240 23.27 -1.07 14.79
CA MET A 240 22.49 -1.29 13.57
C MET A 240 22.96 -0.37 12.43
N ILE A 241 22.72 -0.78 11.20
CA ILE A 241 23.08 -0.03 10.00
C ILE A 241 21.82 0.50 9.34
N VAL A 242 21.74 1.81 9.16
CA VAL A 242 20.71 2.48 8.37
C VAL A 242 21.30 2.87 7.02
N ILE A 243 20.74 2.41 5.92
CA ILE A 243 21.10 2.83 4.57
C ILE A 243 20.07 3.85 4.09
N LEU A 244 20.43 5.12 4.05
CA LEU A 244 19.62 6.15 3.43
C LEU A 244 19.85 6.13 1.91
N ASN A 245 18.87 5.60 1.18
CA ASN A 245 18.86 5.55 -0.29
C ASN A 245 18.25 6.85 -0.83
N ASP A 246 19.11 7.84 -1.12
CA ASP A 246 18.72 9.15 -1.65
C ASP A 246 18.70 9.13 -3.17
N ASN A 247 17.53 9.13 -3.76
CA ASN A 247 17.31 9.21 -5.20
C ASN A 247 16.66 10.52 -5.66
N LYS A 248 16.53 11.51 -4.78
CA LYS A 248 15.94 12.84 -5.00
C LYS A 248 14.48 12.81 -5.45
N GLN A 249 13.76 11.73 -5.15
CA GLN A 249 12.36 11.58 -5.54
C GLN A 249 11.51 11.03 -4.42
N VAL A 250 10.68 11.87 -3.86
CA VAL A 250 9.56 11.46 -3.03
C VAL A 250 8.50 10.79 -3.92
N SER A 251 8.16 9.58 -3.70
CA SER A 251 7.32 8.56 -4.36
C SER A 251 6.82 8.82 -5.79
N LEU A 252 6.24 9.96 -6.11
CA LEU A 252 5.88 10.43 -7.45
C LEU A 252 6.43 11.83 -7.63
N PRO A 253 6.84 12.22 -8.86
CA PRO A 253 7.23 13.60 -9.06
C PRO A 253 6.05 14.48 -8.72
N THR A 254 6.23 15.34 -7.76
CA THR A 254 5.38 16.51 -7.54
C THR A 254 5.57 17.51 -8.68
N ALA A 255 6.37 17.12 -9.71
CA ALA A 255 6.66 17.92 -10.88
C ALA A 255 5.38 18.23 -11.66
N THR A 256 5.11 19.48 -11.80
CA THR A 256 4.27 20.02 -12.86
C THR A 256 4.95 19.73 -14.21
N LEU A 257 4.19 19.69 -15.30
CA LEU A 257 4.70 19.53 -16.67
C LEU A 257 5.73 20.61 -17.06
N ASP A 258 5.93 21.63 -16.25
CA ASP A 258 6.71 22.83 -16.52
C ASP A 258 8.11 22.88 -15.89
N GLY A 259 8.60 21.78 -15.28
CA GLY A 259 9.98 21.72 -14.76
C GLY A 259 10.14 20.97 -13.42
N PRO A 260 11.39 20.82 -12.96
CA PRO A 260 11.65 20.16 -11.69
C PRO A 260 11.15 21.05 -10.54
N ILE A 261 10.27 20.51 -9.71
CA ILE A 261 9.89 21.14 -8.44
C ILE A 261 11.08 21.04 -7.48
N PRO A 262 11.39 22.09 -6.72
CA PRO A 262 12.37 22.01 -5.66
C PRO A 262 11.98 20.92 -4.65
N PRO A 263 12.95 20.23 -4.05
CA PRO A 263 12.70 19.16 -3.10
C PRO A 263 11.76 19.62 -1.99
N VAL A 264 10.73 18.83 -1.70
CA VAL A 264 9.75 19.11 -0.66
C VAL A 264 10.42 18.96 0.71
N GLY A 265 10.51 20.05 1.45
CA GLY A 265 10.98 20.09 2.82
C GLY A 265 12.44 20.43 3.04
N ALA A 266 12.75 20.85 4.27
CA ALA A 266 14.09 21.26 4.69
C ALA A 266 15.12 20.12 4.62
N LEU A 267 14.70 18.88 4.89
CA LEU A 267 15.56 17.71 4.82
C LEU A 267 16.06 17.46 3.39
N SER A 268 15.13 17.41 2.41
CA SER A 268 15.50 17.23 1.00
C SER A 268 16.39 18.37 0.50
N SER A 269 16.17 19.60 0.97
CA SER A 269 17.04 20.75 0.69
C SER A 269 18.40 20.60 1.36
N ALA A 270 18.48 20.10 2.59
CA ALA A 270 19.73 19.84 3.30
C ALA A 270 20.53 18.72 2.62
N LEU A 271 19.88 17.61 2.26
CA LEU A 271 20.49 16.51 1.50
C LEU A 271 21.01 16.98 0.12
N SER A 272 20.23 17.82 -0.58
CA SER A 272 20.66 18.41 -1.86
C SER A 272 21.86 19.34 -1.72
N ARG A 273 21.97 20.09 -0.61
CA ARG A 273 23.17 20.92 -0.31
C ARG A 273 24.40 20.08 -0.02
N LEU A 274 24.26 18.96 0.70
CA LEU A 274 25.36 18.01 0.93
C LEU A 274 25.87 17.39 -0.38
N GLN A 275 24.99 17.18 -1.36
CA GLN A 275 25.34 16.63 -2.67
C GLN A 275 26.00 17.66 -3.60
N SER A 276 25.66 18.96 -3.50
CA SER A 276 26.10 20.00 -4.43
C SER A 276 27.43 20.62 -4.09
N ASN A 277 28.08 20.30 -2.94
CA ASN A 277 29.33 20.82 -2.53
C ASN A 277 30.51 20.19 -3.30
N LYS A 278 30.85 20.79 -4.44
CA LYS A 278 32.05 20.42 -5.26
C LYS A 278 33.37 20.37 -4.48
N PRO A 279 33.68 21.30 -3.55
CA PRO A 279 34.96 21.25 -2.79
C PRO A 279 35.11 19.99 -1.93
N LEU A 280 34.02 19.46 -1.38
CA LEU A 280 34.01 18.21 -0.60
C LEU A 280 34.38 16.99 -1.45
N ARG A 281 33.97 16.98 -2.70
CA ARG A 281 34.25 15.91 -3.64
C ARG A 281 35.75 15.89 -4.03
N GLU A 282 36.31 17.04 -4.29
CA GLU A 282 37.76 17.18 -4.64
C GLU A 282 38.65 16.87 -3.45
N LEU A 283 38.35 17.34 -2.24
CA LEU A 283 39.11 17.05 -1.01
C LEU A 283 39.06 15.54 -0.68
N ARG A 284 37.97 14.87 -0.94
CA ARG A 284 37.79 13.43 -0.73
C ARG A 284 38.62 12.60 -1.72
N GLU A 285 38.70 13.00 -2.98
CA GLU A 285 39.57 12.36 -3.97
C GLU A 285 41.03 12.51 -3.59
N VAL A 286 41.45 13.65 -3.03
CA VAL A 286 42.82 13.89 -2.51
C VAL A 286 43.06 13.03 -1.26
N ALA A 287 42.12 12.93 -0.33
CA ALA A 287 42.23 12.07 0.86
C ALA A 287 42.32 10.58 0.48
N LYS A 288 41.51 10.10 -0.48
CA LYS A 288 41.62 8.74 -1.04
C LYS A 288 42.98 8.46 -1.69
N GLY A 289 43.58 9.45 -2.33
CA GLY A 289 44.92 9.35 -2.92
C GLY A 289 46.03 9.21 -1.90
N VAL A 290 45.88 9.83 -0.74
CA VAL A 290 46.87 9.81 0.36
C VAL A 290 46.76 8.52 1.18
N THR A 291 45.55 8.04 1.48
CA THR A 291 45.34 6.80 2.27
C THR A 291 45.72 5.53 1.53
N LYS A 292 45.70 5.53 0.19
CA LYS A 292 46.18 4.40 -0.63
C LYS A 292 47.74 4.20 -0.55
N ARG A 293 48.50 5.18 -0.04
CA ARG A 293 49.97 5.13 0.03
C ARG A 293 50.56 4.84 1.42
N ILE A 294 49.75 4.82 2.48
CA ILE A 294 50.28 4.72 3.85
C ILE A 294 49.45 3.70 4.63
N GLY A 295 49.96 2.48 4.77
CA GLY A 295 49.41 1.47 5.69
C GLY A 295 49.94 1.72 7.11
N GLY A 296 49.08 1.66 8.14
CA GLY A 296 49.48 1.77 9.55
C GLY A 296 48.55 2.69 10.38
N PRO A 297 48.84 2.98 11.64
CA PRO A 297 47.99 3.69 12.59
C PRO A 297 47.51 5.10 12.19
N MET A 298 47.78 5.52 10.98
CA MET A 298 47.30 6.76 10.35
C MET A 298 45.80 6.71 9.99
N HIS A 299 45.12 5.56 10.11
CA HIS A 299 43.71 5.44 9.82
C HIS A 299 42.86 6.24 10.83
N GLU A 300 43.20 6.22 12.12
CA GLU A 300 42.54 7.05 13.15
C GLU A 300 42.77 8.55 12.92
N LEU A 301 43.93 8.93 12.42
CA LEU A 301 44.26 10.33 12.11
C LEU A 301 43.48 10.80 10.88
N ALA A 302 43.34 9.95 9.87
CA ALA A 302 42.51 10.23 8.67
C ALA A 302 41.03 10.34 9.01
N ALA A 303 40.49 9.51 9.90
CA ALA A 303 39.13 9.61 10.40
C ALA A 303 38.93 10.93 11.18
N LYS A 304 39.83 11.32 12.06
CA LYS A 304 39.78 12.60 12.78
C LYS A 304 39.96 13.83 11.88
N VAL A 305 40.77 13.73 10.81
CA VAL A 305 40.92 14.81 9.81
C VAL A 305 39.63 14.92 8.96
N ASP A 306 39.00 13.81 8.65
CA ASP A 306 37.71 13.80 7.93
C ASP A 306 36.57 14.36 8.81
N GLU A 307 36.55 14.05 10.11
CA GLU A 307 35.65 14.62 11.12
C GLU A 307 35.84 16.14 11.30
N TYR A 308 37.10 16.58 11.38
CA TYR A 308 37.47 18.00 11.51
C TYR A 308 37.16 18.80 10.23
N ALA A 309 37.37 18.20 9.06
CA ALA A 309 37.02 18.80 7.77
C ALA A 309 35.49 18.92 7.60
N ARG A 310 34.73 17.95 8.09
CA ARG A 310 33.23 18.03 8.12
C ARG A 310 32.75 19.17 9.01
N GLY A 311 33.32 19.32 10.21
CA GLY A 311 33.01 20.40 11.14
C GLY A 311 33.29 21.80 10.60
N MET A 312 34.35 21.99 9.85
CA MET A 312 34.70 23.28 9.26
C MET A 312 33.85 23.68 8.04
N ILE A 313 33.29 22.72 7.31
CA ILE A 313 32.54 22.99 6.06
C ILE A 313 31.02 23.20 6.33
N SER A 314 30.45 22.61 7.37
CA SER A 314 29.04 22.76 7.71
C SER A 314 28.73 24.01 8.54
N GLY A 315 29.71 24.72 9.02
CA GLY A 315 29.53 25.91 9.87
C GLY A 315 28.87 25.67 11.24
N SER A 316 28.43 24.43 11.52
CA SER A 316 27.79 24.01 12.77
C SER A 316 28.33 22.70 13.36
N GLY A 317 29.32 22.10 12.74
CA GLY A 317 30.08 20.95 13.29
C GLY A 317 29.49 19.56 13.03
N SER A 318 28.19 19.35 13.03
CA SER A 318 27.60 18.02 12.85
C SER A 318 26.39 18.01 11.89
N THR A 319 26.07 16.84 11.34
CA THR A 319 24.84 16.64 10.55
C THR A 319 23.65 16.37 11.48
N LEU A 320 22.41 16.57 10.99
CA LEU A 320 21.22 16.19 11.72
C LEU A 320 21.26 14.73 12.26
N PHE A 321 21.87 13.83 11.51
CA PHE A 321 21.99 12.42 11.90
C PHE A 321 22.94 12.21 13.06
N GLU A 322 24.05 12.94 13.08
CA GLU A 322 25.01 12.93 14.19
C GLU A 322 24.44 13.55 15.45
N GLU A 323 23.63 14.62 15.33
CA GLU A 323 22.86 15.18 16.45
C GLU A 323 21.86 14.18 17.04
N LEU A 324 21.33 13.27 16.22
CA LEU A 324 20.46 12.18 16.67
C LEU A 324 21.24 10.96 17.18
N GLY A 325 22.59 11.03 17.25
CA GLY A 325 23.44 9.96 17.77
C GLY A 325 23.82 8.86 16.78
N LEU A 326 23.64 9.07 15.46
CA LEU A 326 24.07 8.10 14.46
C LEU A 326 25.41 8.50 13.85
N TYR A 327 26.32 7.55 13.72
CA TYR A 327 27.57 7.79 12.97
C TYR A 327 27.27 7.91 11.47
N TYR A 328 27.54 9.08 10.89
CA TYR A 328 27.21 9.37 9.48
C TYR A 328 28.36 9.07 8.52
N ILE A 329 28.08 8.26 7.50
CA ILE A 329 28.97 7.95 6.39
C ILE A 329 28.33 8.38 5.08
N GLY A 330 28.92 9.29 4.35
CA GLY A 330 28.37 9.66 3.05
C GLY A 330 28.72 11.06 2.58
N PRO A 331 28.18 11.46 1.43
CA PRO A 331 27.43 10.65 0.45
C PRO A 331 28.30 9.65 -0.32
N VAL A 332 27.77 8.45 -0.60
CA VAL A 332 28.41 7.36 -1.34
C VAL A 332 27.69 7.16 -2.68
N ASP A 333 28.42 6.88 -3.76
CA ASP A 333 27.81 6.52 -5.04
C ASP A 333 27.18 5.10 -4.96
N GLY A 334 25.84 5.04 -4.98
CA GLY A 334 25.06 3.81 -4.89
C GLY A 334 25.13 2.92 -6.13
N HIS A 335 25.74 3.37 -7.20
CA HIS A 335 25.99 2.60 -8.43
C HIS A 335 27.43 2.12 -8.57
N ASN A 336 28.29 2.46 -7.62
CA ASN A 336 29.67 1.97 -7.56
C ASN A 336 29.79 0.77 -6.62
N ILE A 337 29.77 -0.44 -7.18
CA ILE A 337 29.86 -1.70 -6.41
C ILE A 337 31.16 -1.77 -5.61
N ASP A 338 32.29 -1.27 -6.13
CA ASP A 338 33.60 -1.33 -5.45
C ASP A 338 33.55 -0.54 -4.14
N ASP A 339 33.03 0.71 -4.20
CA ASP A 339 32.90 1.58 -3.04
C ASP A 339 31.87 1.05 -2.04
N LEU A 340 30.70 0.57 -2.53
CA LEU A 340 29.68 -0.01 -1.67
C LEU A 340 30.21 -1.22 -0.90
N VAL A 341 30.85 -2.16 -1.59
CA VAL A 341 31.40 -3.37 -0.95
C VAL A 341 32.51 -3.02 0.04
N ALA A 342 33.38 -2.07 -0.29
CA ALA A 342 34.46 -1.64 0.60
C ALA A 342 33.88 -1.02 1.89
N ILE A 343 32.96 -0.08 1.79
CA ILE A 343 32.33 0.61 2.93
C ILE A 343 31.55 -0.37 3.80
N LEU A 344 30.72 -1.22 3.19
CA LEU A 344 29.92 -2.18 3.93
C LEU A 344 30.78 -3.22 4.65
N LYS A 345 31.90 -3.67 4.06
CA LYS A 345 32.85 -4.56 4.72
C LYS A 345 33.55 -3.87 5.90
N GLU A 346 33.94 -2.61 5.74
CA GLU A 346 34.59 -1.82 6.80
C GLU A 346 33.60 -1.66 7.98
N VAL A 347 32.40 -1.21 7.73
CA VAL A 347 31.36 -1.04 8.77
C VAL A 347 31.07 -2.37 9.47
N LYS A 348 30.95 -3.47 8.71
CA LYS A 348 30.73 -4.81 9.28
C LYS A 348 31.89 -5.31 10.14
N SER A 349 33.14 -4.97 9.76
CA SER A 349 34.33 -5.42 10.48
C SER A 349 34.63 -4.59 11.72
N THR A 350 34.15 -3.35 11.74
CA THR A 350 34.36 -2.43 12.85
C THR A 350 33.40 -2.83 13.97
N ASN A 351 33.93 -3.21 15.15
CA ASN A 351 33.14 -3.34 16.35
C ASN A 351 32.70 -1.93 16.81
N SER A 352 31.87 -1.26 16.00
CA SER A 352 31.37 0.06 16.36
C SER A 352 30.34 -0.11 17.46
N THR A 353 30.49 0.66 18.50
CA THR A 353 29.43 0.91 19.46
C THR A 353 28.49 1.93 18.85
N GLY A 354 27.23 1.55 18.61
CA GLY A 354 26.18 2.48 18.18
C GLY A 354 25.73 2.39 16.73
N PRO A 355 24.65 3.11 16.41
CA PRO A 355 24.03 3.05 15.08
C PRO A 355 24.81 3.83 14.02
N VAL A 356 24.94 3.25 12.84
CA VAL A 356 25.60 3.84 11.67
C VAL A 356 24.57 4.20 10.62
N LEU A 357 24.64 5.41 10.04
CA LEU A 357 23.87 5.81 8.87
C LEU A 357 24.77 5.98 7.66
N ILE A 358 24.56 5.18 6.62
CA ILE A 358 25.25 5.28 5.35
C ILE A 358 24.33 5.98 4.35
N HIS A 359 24.72 7.18 3.91
CA HIS A 359 23.97 7.94 2.91
C HIS A 359 24.43 7.55 1.51
N VAL A 360 23.56 6.89 0.76
CA VAL A 360 23.83 6.35 -0.57
C VAL A 360 23.02 7.12 -1.60
N ILE A 361 23.71 7.67 -2.61
CA ILE A 361 23.06 8.37 -3.72
C ILE A 361 22.79 7.41 -4.85
N THR A 362 21.53 7.28 -5.27
CA THR A 362 21.13 6.45 -6.39
C THR A 362 20.31 7.22 -7.44
N GLU A 363 20.07 6.59 -8.56
CA GLU A 363 19.24 7.13 -9.64
C GLU A 363 18.08 6.17 -9.94
N LYS A 364 16.86 6.64 -9.72
CA LYS A 364 15.65 5.88 -10.00
C LYS A 364 15.51 5.57 -11.49
N GLY A 365 15.27 4.31 -11.85
CA GLY A 365 15.22 3.88 -13.26
C GLY A 365 16.56 3.63 -13.93
N ARG A 366 17.67 3.63 -13.19
CA ARG A 366 19.05 3.50 -13.67
C ARG A 366 19.23 2.32 -14.63
N GLY A 367 19.88 2.60 -15.78
CA GLY A 367 20.22 1.63 -16.81
C GLY A 367 19.05 1.25 -17.73
N TYR A 368 17.89 1.95 -17.64
CA TYR A 368 16.80 1.82 -18.57
C TYR A 368 16.40 3.19 -19.13
N PRO A 369 16.82 3.54 -20.37
CA PRO A 369 16.69 4.91 -20.89
C PRO A 369 15.28 5.47 -20.90
N TYR A 370 14.26 4.62 -21.04
CA TYR A 370 12.86 5.06 -21.04
C TYR A 370 12.40 5.44 -19.62
N ALA A 371 12.88 4.72 -18.59
CA ALA A 371 12.62 5.07 -17.20
C ALA A 371 13.39 6.33 -16.80
N GLU A 372 14.66 6.44 -17.20
CA GLU A 372 15.50 7.62 -16.90
C GLU A 372 14.95 8.92 -17.48
N LYS A 373 14.29 8.85 -18.66
CA LYS A 373 13.69 10.01 -19.34
C LYS A 373 12.28 10.34 -18.84
N ALA A 374 11.56 9.36 -18.33
CA ALA A 374 10.18 9.56 -17.87
C ALA A 374 10.13 10.45 -16.62
N ALA A 375 9.13 11.31 -16.52
CA ALA A 375 8.96 12.19 -15.34
C ALA A 375 8.74 11.40 -14.06
N ASP A 376 7.96 10.31 -14.12
CA ASP A 376 7.70 9.40 -13.00
C ASP A 376 8.81 8.35 -12.80
N LYS A 377 9.86 8.38 -13.64
CA LYS A 377 10.96 7.39 -13.61
C LYS A 377 10.47 5.94 -13.60
N TYR A 378 9.30 5.69 -14.20
CA TYR A 378 8.63 4.39 -14.17
C TYR A 378 8.45 3.87 -12.73
N HIS A 379 8.01 4.74 -11.82
CA HIS A 379 7.72 4.35 -10.44
C HIS A 379 6.75 3.17 -10.37
N GLY A 380 5.66 3.24 -11.11
CA GLY A 380 4.71 2.15 -11.27
C GLY A 380 4.32 2.00 -12.74
N VAL A 381 4.55 0.82 -13.30
CA VAL A 381 4.27 0.54 -14.72
C VAL A 381 3.21 -0.54 -14.89
N THR A 382 2.44 -0.43 -15.97
CA THR A 382 1.66 -1.55 -16.52
C THR A 382 2.60 -2.46 -17.30
N LYS A 383 2.07 -3.54 -17.92
CA LYS A 383 2.85 -4.32 -18.90
C LYS A 383 3.38 -3.39 -19.99
N PHE A 384 4.61 -3.63 -20.46
CA PHE A 384 5.24 -2.78 -21.45
C PHE A 384 6.17 -3.59 -22.37
N ASP A 385 6.50 -3.03 -23.51
CA ASP A 385 7.49 -3.55 -24.45
C ASP A 385 8.89 -3.02 -24.10
N PRO A 386 9.83 -3.89 -23.65
CA PRO A 386 11.16 -3.45 -23.23
C PRO A 386 11.96 -2.69 -24.28
N PRO A 387 11.99 -3.09 -25.59
CA PRO A 387 12.73 -2.39 -26.63
C PRO A 387 12.27 -0.97 -26.89
N THR A 388 11.00 -0.66 -26.70
CA THR A 388 10.41 0.65 -27.01
C THR A 388 9.99 1.45 -25.78
N GLY A 389 9.94 0.84 -24.59
CA GLY A 389 9.41 1.42 -23.37
C GLY A 389 7.89 1.65 -23.39
N LYS A 390 7.18 1.29 -24.46
CA LYS A 390 5.75 1.54 -24.62
C LYS A 390 4.94 0.71 -23.65
N GLN A 391 4.20 1.38 -22.75
CA GLN A 391 3.30 0.72 -21.81
C GLN A 391 1.96 0.38 -22.49
N PHE A 392 1.46 -0.85 -22.23
CA PHE A 392 0.15 -1.30 -22.70
C PHE A 392 -0.91 -0.85 -21.70
N LYS A 393 -1.50 0.31 -21.94
CA LYS A 393 -2.62 0.81 -21.13
C LYS A 393 -3.92 0.31 -21.76
N VAL A 394 -4.70 -0.43 -21.01
CA VAL A 394 -6.08 -0.73 -21.39
C VAL A 394 -6.88 0.57 -21.26
N THR A 395 -7.40 1.06 -22.38
CA THR A 395 -8.30 2.21 -22.36
C THR A 395 -9.63 1.73 -21.78
N ALA A 396 -9.92 2.15 -20.58
CA ALA A 396 -11.23 1.89 -19.99
C ALA A 396 -12.30 2.79 -20.65
N PRO A 397 -13.53 2.30 -20.82
CA PRO A 397 -14.61 3.07 -21.40
C PRO A 397 -15.10 4.21 -20.50
N THR A 398 -14.79 4.17 -19.22
CA THR A 398 -15.23 5.11 -18.19
C THR A 398 -14.04 5.71 -17.45
N GLN A 399 -14.25 6.85 -16.82
CA GLN A 399 -13.24 7.53 -16.00
C GLN A 399 -13.03 6.82 -14.66
N SER A 400 -11.83 7.00 -14.07
CA SER A 400 -11.57 6.50 -12.72
C SER A 400 -12.25 7.36 -11.66
N TYR A 401 -12.65 6.72 -10.54
CA TYR A 401 -13.17 7.44 -9.38
C TYR A 401 -12.23 8.54 -8.89
N THR A 402 -10.93 8.31 -8.91
CA THR A 402 -9.89 9.32 -8.59
C THR A 402 -9.99 10.56 -9.48
N THR A 403 -10.19 10.37 -10.79
CA THR A 403 -10.33 11.49 -11.75
C THR A 403 -11.63 12.25 -11.50
N ILE A 404 -12.73 11.52 -11.30
CA ILE A 404 -14.05 12.12 -11.05
C ILE A 404 -14.05 12.90 -9.73
N PHE A 405 -13.44 12.36 -8.68
CA PHE A 405 -13.24 13.09 -7.42
C PHE A 405 -12.50 14.41 -7.63
N ALA A 406 -11.36 14.34 -8.35
CA ALA A 406 -10.56 15.55 -8.60
C ALA A 406 -11.32 16.61 -9.40
N GLU A 407 -12.05 16.23 -10.45
CA GLU A 407 -12.84 17.15 -11.26
C GLU A 407 -14.04 17.71 -10.46
N ALA A 408 -14.71 16.89 -9.63
CA ALA A 408 -15.78 17.35 -8.74
C ALA A 408 -15.25 18.35 -7.72
N LEU A 409 -14.08 18.09 -7.10
CA LEU A 409 -13.47 19.04 -6.17
C LEU A 409 -13.02 20.33 -6.88
N ILE A 410 -12.54 20.25 -8.12
CA ILE A 410 -12.24 21.43 -8.95
C ILE A 410 -13.50 22.23 -9.22
N ALA A 411 -14.63 21.56 -9.49
CA ALA A 411 -15.91 22.24 -9.71
C ALA A 411 -16.39 23.01 -8.47
N GLU A 412 -16.27 22.41 -7.27
CA GLU A 412 -16.55 23.07 -6.01
C GLU A 412 -15.59 24.25 -5.75
N ALA A 413 -14.29 24.05 -5.96
CA ALA A 413 -13.25 25.06 -5.71
C ALA A 413 -13.27 26.24 -6.69
N LYS A 414 -13.92 26.13 -7.83
CA LYS A 414 -14.22 27.26 -8.74
C LYS A 414 -15.24 28.21 -8.11
N ALA A 415 -16.22 27.67 -7.39
CA ALA A 415 -17.28 28.44 -6.76
C ALA A 415 -16.88 28.95 -5.37
N ASP A 416 -16.04 28.20 -4.65
CA ASP A 416 -15.61 28.51 -3.28
C ASP A 416 -14.07 28.57 -3.21
N LYS A 417 -13.56 29.77 -2.95
CA LYS A 417 -12.11 30.04 -2.85
C LYS A 417 -11.47 29.52 -1.56
N ASP A 418 -12.27 29.21 -0.55
CA ASP A 418 -11.79 28.74 0.75
C ASP A 418 -11.50 27.22 0.74
N ILE A 419 -11.87 26.52 -0.34
CA ILE A 419 -11.53 25.11 -0.53
C ILE A 419 -10.03 24.95 -0.79
N ILE A 420 -9.37 24.17 0.07
CA ILE A 420 -7.94 23.82 0.04
C ILE A 420 -7.79 22.32 -0.09
N ALA A 421 -6.84 21.85 -0.90
CA ALA A 421 -6.52 20.44 -1.05
C ALA A 421 -5.17 20.11 -0.40
N ILE A 422 -5.11 18.97 0.31
CA ILE A 422 -3.91 18.47 0.98
C ILE A 422 -3.74 17.00 0.60
N HIS A 423 -2.51 16.58 0.32
CA HIS A 423 -2.18 15.17 0.12
C HIS A 423 -0.79 14.84 0.67
N ALA A 424 -0.54 13.55 0.91
CA ALA A 424 0.71 13.05 1.46
C ALA A 424 1.53 12.31 0.36
N ALA A 425 2.27 13.05 -0.46
CA ALA A 425 3.14 12.57 -1.55
C ALA A 425 2.42 11.70 -2.62
N MET A 426 1.10 11.79 -2.72
CA MET A 426 0.30 10.95 -3.62
C MET A 426 -0.57 11.75 -4.60
N GLY A 427 -0.08 12.88 -5.08
CA GLY A 427 -0.85 13.78 -5.95
C GLY A 427 -1.47 13.09 -7.18
N GLY A 428 -0.73 12.20 -7.85
CA GLY A 428 -1.25 11.42 -8.99
C GLY A 428 -2.27 10.35 -8.57
N GLY A 429 -2.03 9.71 -7.43
CA GLY A 429 -2.88 8.63 -6.93
C GLY A 429 -4.20 9.09 -6.33
N THR A 430 -4.27 10.33 -5.85
CA THR A 430 -5.48 10.96 -5.29
C THR A 430 -6.12 11.96 -6.24
N GLY A 431 -5.55 12.17 -7.45
CA GLY A 431 -6.02 13.18 -8.40
C GLY A 431 -5.64 14.63 -8.06
N MET A 432 -4.90 14.86 -6.97
CA MET A 432 -4.54 16.21 -6.52
C MET A 432 -3.57 16.92 -7.47
N ASN A 433 -2.86 16.20 -8.33
CA ASN A 433 -2.11 16.78 -9.44
C ASN A 433 -3.02 17.54 -10.45
N LEU A 434 -4.27 17.10 -10.66
CA LEU A 434 -5.26 17.80 -11.49
C LEU A 434 -5.72 19.08 -10.80
N PHE A 435 -6.00 18.99 -9.50
CA PHE A 435 -6.37 20.14 -8.68
C PHE A 435 -5.24 21.18 -8.61
N HIS A 436 -4.00 20.74 -8.38
CA HIS A 436 -2.81 21.61 -8.31
C HIS A 436 -2.59 22.41 -9.61
N ARG A 437 -2.82 21.79 -10.78
CA ARG A 437 -2.74 22.50 -12.09
C ARG A 437 -3.72 23.66 -12.20
N ARG A 438 -4.88 23.56 -11.57
CA ARG A 438 -5.92 24.60 -11.58
C ARG A 438 -5.73 25.64 -10.48
N PHE A 439 -5.27 25.18 -9.31
CA PHE A 439 -5.16 25.99 -8.09
C PHE A 439 -3.83 25.72 -7.38
N PRO A 440 -2.68 26.14 -7.95
CA PRO A 440 -1.36 25.80 -7.41
C PRO A 440 -1.11 26.34 -6.00
N THR A 441 -1.71 27.47 -5.63
CA THR A 441 -1.57 28.06 -4.30
C THR A 441 -2.53 27.48 -3.25
N ARG A 442 -3.45 26.61 -3.65
CA ARG A 442 -4.45 25.98 -2.80
C ARG A 442 -4.30 24.47 -2.69
N CYS A 443 -3.17 23.92 -3.12
CA CYS A 443 -2.88 22.51 -3.05
C CYS A 443 -1.52 22.28 -2.38
N PHE A 444 -1.50 21.49 -1.31
CA PHE A 444 -0.32 21.26 -0.48
C PHE A 444 0.06 19.78 -0.49
N ASP A 445 1.31 19.50 -0.86
CA ASP A 445 1.94 18.21 -0.66
C ASP A 445 2.78 18.28 0.61
N VAL A 446 2.48 17.45 1.59
CA VAL A 446 3.17 17.44 2.89
C VAL A 446 4.26 16.36 2.99
N GLY A 447 4.61 15.71 1.90
CA GLY A 447 5.46 14.52 1.93
C GLY A 447 4.68 13.29 2.42
N ILE A 448 5.38 12.19 2.74
CA ILE A 448 4.73 10.99 3.28
C ILE A 448 4.51 11.18 4.79
N ALA A 449 3.67 12.12 5.16
CA ALA A 449 3.47 12.58 6.54
C ALA A 449 1.98 12.77 6.85
N GLU A 450 1.23 11.66 6.88
CA GLU A 450 -0.22 11.65 7.04
C GLU A 450 -0.67 12.30 8.36
N GLN A 451 0.07 12.10 9.46
CA GLN A 451 -0.19 12.74 10.75
C GLN A 451 -0.14 14.27 10.63
N HIS A 452 0.93 14.78 10.00
CA HIS A 452 1.07 16.21 9.73
C HIS A 452 -0.04 16.72 8.81
N ALA A 453 -0.42 15.95 7.77
CA ALA A 453 -1.51 16.33 6.87
C ALA A 453 -2.82 16.61 7.62
N VAL A 454 -3.16 15.74 8.57
CA VAL A 454 -4.41 15.86 9.35
C VAL A 454 -4.36 17.07 10.28
N THR A 455 -3.30 17.24 11.09
CA THR A 455 -3.17 18.40 12.00
C THR A 455 -3.03 19.71 11.24
N PHE A 456 -2.34 19.71 10.09
CA PHE A 456 -2.25 20.88 9.21
C PHE A 456 -3.63 21.27 8.66
N ALA A 457 -4.44 20.27 8.23
CA ALA A 457 -5.82 20.50 7.82
C ALA A 457 -6.67 21.08 8.97
N ALA A 458 -6.51 20.58 10.19
CA ALA A 458 -7.18 21.12 11.37
C ALA A 458 -6.83 22.60 11.59
N GLY A 459 -5.55 22.95 11.49
CA GLY A 459 -5.11 24.37 11.59
C GLY A 459 -5.72 25.26 10.52
N LEU A 460 -5.80 24.81 9.27
CA LEU A 460 -6.47 25.55 8.19
C LEU A 460 -7.97 25.73 8.43
N ALA A 461 -8.62 24.72 8.99
CA ALA A 461 -10.03 24.80 9.36
C ALA A 461 -10.28 25.81 10.50
N CYS A 462 -9.35 25.95 11.45
CA CYS A 462 -9.41 26.98 12.49
C CYS A 462 -9.39 28.43 11.92
N GLU A 463 -8.74 28.63 10.77
CA GLU A 463 -8.71 29.91 10.07
C GLU A 463 -9.90 30.09 9.10
N GLY A 464 -10.92 29.21 9.18
CA GLY A 464 -12.14 29.29 8.37
C GLY A 464 -12.01 28.78 6.94
N LEU A 465 -10.90 28.11 6.59
CA LEU A 465 -10.73 27.46 5.31
C LEU A 465 -11.44 26.08 5.28
N LYS A 466 -11.65 25.56 4.07
CA LYS A 466 -12.32 24.28 3.83
C LYS A 466 -11.32 23.22 3.31
N PRO A 467 -10.50 22.63 4.21
CA PRO A 467 -9.50 21.66 3.81
C PRO A 467 -10.12 20.32 3.41
N PHE A 468 -9.75 19.83 2.21
CA PHE A 468 -9.95 18.46 1.75
C PHE A 468 -8.64 17.71 1.88
N CYS A 469 -8.59 16.75 2.79
CA CYS A 469 -7.43 15.90 3.04
C CYS A 469 -7.59 14.61 2.24
N ALA A 470 -6.92 14.54 1.07
CA ALA A 470 -7.02 13.44 0.13
C ALA A 470 -5.89 12.42 0.39
N ILE A 471 -6.22 11.34 1.07
CA ILE A 471 -5.28 10.29 1.49
C ILE A 471 -5.89 8.92 1.18
N TYR A 472 -5.06 7.90 0.85
CA TYR A 472 -5.56 6.55 0.73
C TYR A 472 -6.14 6.05 2.04
N SER A 473 -7.26 5.34 1.97
CA SER A 473 -7.94 4.80 3.15
C SER A 473 -6.99 4.05 4.09
N SER A 474 -6.15 3.15 3.56
CA SER A 474 -5.18 2.39 4.36
C SER A 474 -4.07 3.26 4.98
N PHE A 475 -3.69 4.37 4.35
CA PHE A 475 -2.62 5.24 4.86
C PHE A 475 -3.11 6.26 5.88
N LEU A 476 -4.40 6.64 5.83
CA LEU A 476 -4.99 7.51 6.85
C LEU A 476 -4.99 6.86 8.25
N GLN A 477 -4.86 5.53 8.34
CA GLN A 477 -4.67 4.82 9.62
C GLN A 477 -3.50 5.37 10.43
N ARG A 478 -2.42 5.82 9.75
CA ARG A 478 -1.26 6.43 10.43
C ARG A 478 -1.61 7.76 11.10
N GLY A 479 -2.54 8.52 10.57
CA GLY A 479 -2.98 9.80 11.11
C GLY A 479 -4.24 9.71 11.97
N TYR A 480 -4.64 8.52 12.44
CA TYR A 480 -5.92 8.33 13.10
C TYR A 480 -6.02 9.05 14.46
N ASP A 481 -4.96 9.07 15.25
CA ASP A 481 -4.94 9.83 16.50
C ASP A 481 -5.25 11.33 16.26
N GLN A 482 -4.67 11.91 15.20
CA GLN A 482 -4.90 13.30 14.83
C GLN A 482 -6.34 13.51 14.32
N VAL A 483 -6.94 12.52 13.64
CA VAL A 483 -8.36 12.57 13.28
C VAL A 483 -9.24 12.63 14.53
N VAL A 484 -8.93 11.84 15.55
CA VAL A 484 -9.68 11.79 16.82
C VAL A 484 -9.49 13.09 17.62
N HIS A 485 -8.24 13.43 17.93
CA HIS A 485 -7.90 14.48 18.89
C HIS A 485 -7.94 15.87 18.25
N ASP A 486 -7.28 16.04 17.08
CA ASP A 486 -7.11 17.37 16.50
C ASP A 486 -8.32 17.81 15.68
N VAL A 487 -9.14 16.86 15.20
CA VAL A 487 -10.27 17.16 14.32
C VAL A 487 -11.61 16.85 14.96
N ASP A 488 -11.92 15.57 15.26
CA ASP A 488 -13.28 15.19 15.67
C ASP A 488 -13.66 15.72 17.05
N LEU A 489 -12.77 15.64 18.03
CA LEU A 489 -12.99 16.14 19.39
C LEU A 489 -13.29 17.65 19.36
N GLN A 490 -12.62 18.41 18.49
CA GLN A 490 -12.76 19.85 18.33
C GLN A 490 -13.88 20.25 17.35
N LYS A 491 -14.53 19.29 16.68
CA LYS A 491 -15.56 19.47 15.64
C LYS A 491 -15.10 20.33 14.46
N LEU A 492 -13.82 20.27 14.13
CA LEU A 492 -13.28 21.06 13.02
C LEU A 492 -13.75 20.50 11.68
N PRO A 493 -14.22 21.35 10.76
CA PRO A 493 -14.80 20.90 9.49
C PRO A 493 -13.72 20.51 8.47
N VAL A 494 -12.94 19.49 8.77
CA VAL A 494 -11.99 18.85 7.85
C VAL A 494 -12.74 17.79 7.03
N ARG A 495 -12.48 17.74 5.72
CA ARG A 495 -13.08 16.79 4.78
C ARG A 495 -12.04 15.75 4.37
N PHE A 496 -12.26 14.50 4.77
CA PHE A 496 -11.36 13.39 4.42
C PHE A 496 -11.87 12.69 3.16
N ALA A 497 -11.12 12.81 2.06
CA ALA A 497 -11.37 12.10 0.81
C ALA A 497 -10.51 10.83 0.80
N MET A 498 -11.12 9.68 1.09
CA MET A 498 -10.42 8.41 1.25
C MET A 498 -10.47 7.59 -0.04
N ASP A 499 -9.42 7.72 -0.85
CA ASP A 499 -9.24 6.91 -2.06
C ASP A 499 -8.78 5.49 -1.69
N ARG A 500 -8.98 4.49 -2.53
CA ARG A 500 -8.63 3.07 -2.32
C ARG A 500 -9.38 2.43 -1.15
N ALA A 501 -10.64 2.79 -0.95
CA ALA A 501 -11.52 2.09 -0.02
C ALA A 501 -11.79 0.65 -0.50
N GLY A 502 -11.92 -0.29 0.44
CA GLY A 502 -12.14 -1.70 0.13
C GLY A 502 -10.92 -2.41 -0.42
N LEU A 503 -11.12 -3.39 -1.27
CA LEU A 503 -10.07 -4.21 -1.89
C LEU A 503 -9.42 -3.47 -3.07
N VAL A 504 -8.10 -3.60 -3.23
CA VAL A 504 -7.33 -2.77 -4.17
C VAL A 504 -6.64 -3.55 -5.28
N GLY A 505 -6.89 -4.84 -5.37
CA GLY A 505 -6.30 -5.67 -6.42
C GLY A 505 -4.85 -6.04 -6.14
N SER A 506 -3.96 -5.76 -7.08
CA SER A 506 -2.58 -6.23 -7.11
C SER A 506 -1.66 -5.71 -6.00
N ASP A 507 -2.05 -4.66 -5.25
CA ASP A 507 -1.27 -4.14 -4.13
C ASP A 507 -1.56 -4.89 -2.81
N GLY A 508 -2.68 -5.59 -2.75
CA GLY A 508 -3.04 -6.50 -1.67
C GLY A 508 -3.32 -5.85 -0.32
N PRO A 509 -3.15 -6.61 0.77
CA PRO A 509 -3.62 -6.21 2.11
C PRO A 509 -2.95 -4.96 2.66
N THR A 510 -1.74 -4.64 2.22
CA THR A 510 -1.02 -3.44 2.68
C THR A 510 -1.64 -2.14 2.19
N HIS A 511 -2.46 -2.19 1.14
CA HIS A 511 -3.11 -1.03 0.53
C HIS A 511 -4.63 -1.09 0.60
N SER A 512 -5.22 -2.20 1.06
CA SER A 512 -6.66 -2.37 1.16
C SER A 512 -7.26 -1.48 2.23
N GLY A 513 -8.25 -0.65 1.86
CA GLY A 513 -9.02 0.22 2.73
C GLY A 513 -10.16 -0.52 3.40
N SER A 514 -9.86 -1.59 4.14
CA SER A 514 -10.86 -2.48 4.71
C SER A 514 -11.43 -2.00 6.04
N PHE A 515 -10.72 -1.14 6.77
CA PHE A 515 -11.02 -0.79 8.16
C PHE A 515 -11.57 0.62 8.36
N ASP A 516 -11.59 1.43 7.30
CA ASP A 516 -11.90 2.85 7.35
C ASP A 516 -13.30 3.16 7.90
N VAL A 517 -14.31 2.39 7.52
CA VAL A 517 -15.66 2.57 8.07
C VAL A 517 -15.66 2.35 9.58
N ALA A 518 -15.00 1.28 10.04
CA ALA A 518 -14.97 0.94 11.46
C ALA A 518 -14.29 2.03 12.30
N PHE A 519 -13.13 2.55 11.89
CA PHE A 519 -12.41 3.54 12.68
C PHE A 519 -12.93 4.99 12.50
N MET A 520 -13.57 5.32 11.38
CA MET A 520 -14.16 6.65 11.19
C MET A 520 -15.58 6.75 11.76
N ALA A 521 -16.39 5.70 11.61
CA ALA A 521 -17.79 5.78 12.05
C ALA A 521 -17.99 5.67 13.58
N CYS A 522 -16.97 5.23 14.33
CA CYS A 522 -17.03 5.26 15.79
C CYS A 522 -16.89 6.69 16.38
N LEU A 523 -16.37 7.65 15.61
CA LEU A 523 -16.13 9.01 16.08
C LEU A 523 -17.43 9.80 16.24
N PRO A 524 -17.66 10.53 17.37
CA PRO A 524 -18.95 11.14 17.70
C PRO A 524 -19.46 12.17 16.68
N ASN A 525 -18.59 12.99 16.13
CA ASN A 525 -18.98 14.13 15.28
C ASN A 525 -18.81 13.85 13.77
N MET A 526 -18.17 12.76 13.40
CA MET A 526 -17.84 12.43 12.02
C MET A 526 -19.07 12.09 11.19
N VAL A 527 -19.21 12.72 10.01
CA VAL A 527 -20.14 12.27 8.96
C VAL A 527 -19.39 11.28 8.04
N VAL A 528 -19.96 10.09 7.81
CA VAL A 528 -19.30 9.01 7.06
C VAL A 528 -20.14 8.58 5.88
N MET A 529 -19.63 8.76 4.66
CA MET A 529 -20.32 8.57 3.38
C MET A 529 -19.59 7.58 2.48
N ALA A 530 -20.33 6.87 1.60
CA ALA A 530 -19.74 6.06 0.54
C ALA A 530 -20.65 6.07 -0.71
N PRO A 531 -20.13 6.48 -1.89
CA PRO A 531 -20.92 6.57 -3.12
C PRO A 531 -21.17 5.17 -3.70
N SER A 532 -22.38 4.94 -4.20
CA SER A 532 -22.75 3.71 -4.93
C SER A 532 -22.21 3.68 -6.36
N ASP A 533 -21.94 4.85 -6.93
CA ASP A 533 -21.43 5.06 -8.29
C ASP A 533 -20.71 6.40 -8.40
N GLU A 534 -20.18 6.70 -9.59
CA GLU A 534 -19.41 7.90 -9.86
C GLU A 534 -20.22 9.21 -9.84
N ALA A 535 -21.51 9.18 -10.10
CA ALA A 535 -22.37 10.37 -9.99
C ALA A 535 -22.65 10.69 -8.52
N GLU A 536 -22.91 9.69 -7.68
CA GLU A 536 -23.03 9.84 -6.23
C GLU A 536 -21.75 10.40 -5.61
N LEU A 537 -20.56 10.06 -6.15
CA LEU A 537 -19.31 10.67 -5.69
C LEU A 537 -19.29 12.19 -5.89
N CYS A 538 -19.75 12.69 -7.04
CA CYS A 538 -19.87 14.14 -7.26
C CYS A 538 -20.80 14.79 -6.22
N HIS A 539 -21.96 14.15 -5.93
CA HIS A 539 -22.88 14.64 -4.92
C HIS A 539 -22.29 14.61 -3.51
N MET A 540 -21.48 13.61 -3.16
CA MET A 540 -20.81 13.51 -1.86
C MET A 540 -19.69 14.54 -1.69
N VAL A 541 -18.96 14.88 -2.76
CA VAL A 541 -17.99 15.99 -2.74
C VAL A 541 -18.71 17.31 -2.45
N ALA A 542 -19.82 17.59 -3.13
CA ALA A 542 -20.63 18.77 -2.87
C ALA A 542 -21.22 18.78 -1.45
N THR A 543 -21.66 17.62 -0.95
CA THR A 543 -22.16 17.45 0.43
C THR A 543 -21.07 17.76 1.44
N ALA A 544 -19.88 17.20 1.27
CA ALA A 544 -18.73 17.47 2.14
C ALA A 544 -18.34 18.96 2.12
N ALA A 545 -18.35 19.60 0.95
CA ALA A 545 -18.09 21.03 0.82
C ALA A 545 -19.10 21.91 1.57
N ALA A 546 -20.35 21.44 1.71
CA ALA A 546 -21.44 22.13 2.40
C ALA A 546 -21.48 21.91 3.93
N ILE A 547 -20.73 20.92 4.45
CA ILE A 547 -20.67 20.64 5.91
C ILE A 547 -19.60 21.52 6.53
N ASP A 548 -20.01 22.56 7.30
CA ASP A 548 -19.10 23.53 7.91
C ASP A 548 -19.10 23.50 9.46
N ASP A 549 -19.89 22.61 10.08
CA ASP A 549 -20.07 22.55 11.54
C ASP A 549 -19.38 21.35 12.20
N ARG A 550 -18.85 20.42 11.42
CA ARG A 550 -18.22 19.18 11.89
C ARG A 550 -17.39 18.50 10.82
N PRO A 551 -16.53 17.52 11.18
CA PRO A 551 -15.76 16.79 10.20
C PRO A 551 -16.64 15.82 9.37
N SER A 552 -16.17 15.54 8.15
CA SER A 552 -16.80 14.59 7.25
C SER A 552 -15.76 13.74 6.51
N CYS A 553 -16.12 12.52 6.16
CA CYS A 553 -15.35 11.71 5.27
C CYS A 553 -16.24 11.01 4.23
N PHE A 554 -15.67 10.79 3.06
CA PHE A 554 -16.25 9.93 2.03
C PHE A 554 -15.19 9.00 1.48
N ARG A 555 -15.59 7.75 1.24
CA ARG A 555 -14.70 6.67 0.80
C ARG A 555 -15.09 6.17 -0.58
N TYR A 556 -14.14 6.00 -1.48
CA TYR A 556 -14.40 5.52 -2.84
C TYR A 556 -13.30 4.54 -3.30
N PRO A 557 -13.64 3.59 -4.22
CA PRO A 557 -12.75 2.50 -4.57
C PRO A 557 -11.64 2.91 -5.52
N ARG A 558 -10.62 2.06 -5.61
CA ARG A 558 -9.70 2.05 -6.74
C ARG A 558 -10.38 1.43 -7.95
N GLY A 559 -10.52 2.15 -9.03
CA GLY A 559 -11.11 1.63 -10.26
C GLY A 559 -11.80 2.69 -11.08
N ASN A 560 -12.54 2.25 -12.07
CA ASN A 560 -13.32 3.10 -12.95
C ASN A 560 -14.80 3.05 -12.58
N GLY A 561 -15.52 4.11 -12.90
CA GLY A 561 -16.96 4.16 -12.79
C GLY A 561 -17.65 3.13 -13.69
N ILE A 562 -18.92 2.88 -13.43
CA ILE A 562 -19.75 1.93 -14.18
C ILE A 562 -20.37 2.52 -15.44
N GLY A 563 -20.25 3.82 -15.65
CA GLY A 563 -20.73 4.53 -16.85
C GLY A 563 -22.09 5.19 -16.67
N VAL A 564 -22.45 5.59 -15.44
CA VAL A 564 -23.67 6.41 -15.21
C VAL A 564 -23.44 7.84 -15.72
N GLU A 565 -24.54 8.52 -16.05
CA GLU A 565 -24.52 9.92 -16.45
C GLU A 565 -24.00 10.80 -15.31
N LEU A 566 -22.94 11.56 -15.59
CA LEU A 566 -22.33 12.45 -14.59
C LEU A 566 -23.04 13.80 -14.54
N PRO A 567 -23.07 14.48 -13.38
CA PRO A 567 -23.53 15.85 -13.28
C PRO A 567 -22.74 16.78 -14.21
N THR A 568 -23.45 17.75 -14.80
CA THR A 568 -22.85 18.73 -15.71
C THR A 568 -21.65 19.42 -15.03
N GLU A 569 -20.50 19.44 -15.76
CA GLU A 569 -19.23 19.98 -15.24
C GLU A 569 -18.78 19.35 -13.92
N TYR A 570 -19.17 18.13 -13.62
CA TYR A 570 -18.90 17.41 -12.35
C TYR A 570 -19.46 18.12 -11.12
N LYS A 571 -20.34 19.11 -11.28
CA LYS A 571 -20.92 19.87 -10.18
C LYS A 571 -22.03 19.05 -9.50
N GLY A 572 -21.73 18.52 -8.33
CA GLY A 572 -22.68 17.77 -7.53
C GLY A 572 -23.74 18.67 -6.88
N ILE A 573 -24.80 18.03 -6.39
CA ILE A 573 -25.84 18.67 -5.55
C ILE A 573 -25.67 18.06 -4.14
N PRO A 574 -25.57 18.89 -3.08
CA PRO A 574 -25.47 18.39 -1.72
C PRO A 574 -26.63 17.48 -1.36
N LEU A 575 -26.32 16.32 -0.81
CA LEU A 575 -27.29 15.35 -0.33
C LEU A 575 -27.81 15.75 1.06
N GLU A 576 -29.03 15.36 1.39
CA GLU A 576 -29.52 15.46 2.76
C GLU A 576 -28.75 14.46 3.63
N VAL A 577 -28.04 15.00 4.63
CA VAL A 577 -27.16 14.20 5.49
C VAL A 577 -27.95 13.14 6.26
N GLY A 578 -27.51 11.88 6.15
CA GLY A 578 -28.17 10.76 6.82
C GLY A 578 -29.41 10.24 6.07
N LYS A 579 -29.53 10.49 4.76
CA LYS A 579 -30.62 9.95 3.94
C LYS A 579 -30.12 8.99 2.86
N GLY A 580 -30.65 7.78 2.92
CA GLY A 580 -30.55 6.77 1.87
C GLY A 580 -31.65 6.87 0.84
N ARG A 581 -31.69 5.91 -0.08
CA ARG A 581 -32.73 5.81 -1.12
C ARG A 581 -33.04 4.36 -1.45
N ILE A 582 -34.27 4.08 -1.91
CA ILE A 582 -34.66 2.79 -2.50
C ILE A 582 -34.40 2.89 -4.00
N LEU A 583 -33.70 1.90 -4.56
CA LEU A 583 -33.38 1.80 -5.99
C LEU A 583 -34.30 0.83 -6.72
N ILE A 584 -34.68 -0.27 -6.07
CA ILE A 584 -35.63 -1.28 -6.54
C ILE A 584 -36.57 -1.61 -5.40
N GLU A 585 -37.83 -1.60 -5.65
CA GLU A 585 -38.89 -2.11 -4.73
C GLU A 585 -39.15 -3.57 -5.03
N GLY A 586 -39.24 -4.39 -4.00
CA GLY A 586 -39.51 -5.82 -4.06
C GLY A 586 -40.23 -6.29 -2.82
N GLU A 587 -40.22 -7.59 -2.61
CA GLU A 587 -40.95 -8.26 -1.53
C GLU A 587 -40.03 -9.11 -0.68
N ARG A 588 -40.40 -9.43 0.55
CA ARG A 588 -39.82 -10.39 1.48
C ARG A 588 -38.36 -10.14 1.88
N VAL A 589 -37.46 -9.75 0.96
CA VAL A 589 -36.03 -9.60 1.22
C VAL A 589 -35.55 -8.23 0.76
N ALA A 590 -34.91 -7.48 1.67
CA ALA A 590 -34.25 -6.22 1.36
C ALA A 590 -32.74 -6.36 1.42
N LEU A 591 -32.04 -5.86 0.40
CA LEU A 591 -30.59 -5.64 0.38
C LEU A 591 -30.32 -4.16 0.65
N LEU A 592 -29.65 -3.85 1.75
CA LEU A 592 -29.20 -2.50 2.07
C LEU A 592 -27.69 -2.40 1.83
N GLY A 593 -27.32 -1.90 0.66
CA GLY A 593 -25.94 -1.77 0.24
C GLY A 593 -25.31 -0.46 0.72
N TYR A 594 -23.99 -0.47 0.94
CA TYR A 594 -23.22 0.70 1.30
C TYR A 594 -21.99 0.86 0.39
N GLY A 595 -21.86 2.02 -0.23
CA GLY A 595 -20.84 2.30 -1.21
C GLY A 595 -21.00 1.45 -2.48
N THR A 596 -19.91 1.12 -3.16
CA THR A 596 -19.97 0.34 -4.41
C THR A 596 -20.53 -1.08 -4.26
N ALA A 597 -20.68 -1.60 -3.04
CA ALA A 597 -21.39 -2.86 -2.79
C ALA A 597 -22.88 -2.80 -3.24
N VAL A 598 -23.46 -1.62 -3.39
CA VAL A 598 -24.80 -1.41 -3.99
C VAL A 598 -24.87 -1.99 -5.39
N GLN A 599 -23.81 -1.87 -6.20
CA GLN A 599 -23.79 -2.41 -7.55
C GLN A 599 -23.83 -3.95 -7.55
N ASN A 600 -23.16 -4.57 -6.57
CA ASN A 600 -23.23 -6.02 -6.36
C ASN A 600 -24.63 -6.45 -5.89
N CYS A 601 -25.32 -5.62 -5.08
CA CYS A 601 -26.71 -5.85 -4.68
C CYS A 601 -27.67 -5.79 -5.87
N LEU A 602 -27.52 -4.81 -6.77
CA LEU A 602 -28.33 -4.68 -7.99
C LEU A 602 -28.12 -5.88 -8.92
N ALA A 603 -26.86 -6.30 -9.11
CA ALA A 603 -26.55 -7.48 -9.90
C ALA A 603 -27.08 -8.78 -9.25
N ALA A 604 -27.01 -8.91 -7.93
CA ALA A 604 -27.57 -10.03 -7.19
C ALA A 604 -29.11 -10.09 -7.30
N ALA A 605 -29.77 -8.92 -7.21
CA ALA A 605 -31.22 -8.84 -7.41
C ALA A 605 -31.64 -9.36 -8.80
N SER A 606 -30.89 -9.00 -9.85
CA SER A 606 -31.15 -9.51 -11.21
C SER A 606 -30.90 -11.03 -11.34
N LEU A 607 -29.96 -11.60 -10.57
CA LEU A 607 -29.77 -13.05 -10.52
C LEU A 607 -30.94 -13.75 -9.84
N VAL A 608 -31.40 -13.22 -8.71
CA VAL A 608 -32.49 -13.78 -7.91
C VAL A 608 -33.85 -13.66 -8.64
N GLU A 609 -34.06 -12.57 -9.37
CA GLU A 609 -35.31 -12.36 -10.16
C GLU A 609 -35.55 -13.44 -11.22
N ARG A 610 -34.47 -14.03 -11.77
CA ARG A 610 -34.55 -15.18 -12.70
C ARG A 610 -35.18 -16.42 -12.07
N HIS A 611 -35.18 -16.51 -10.74
CA HIS A 611 -35.82 -17.57 -9.96
C HIS A 611 -37.19 -17.15 -9.39
N GLY A 612 -37.75 -16.03 -9.89
CA GLY A 612 -39.11 -15.58 -9.55
C GLY A 612 -39.22 -14.80 -8.23
N LEU A 613 -38.11 -14.35 -7.63
CA LEU A 613 -38.13 -13.54 -6.41
C LEU A 613 -37.61 -12.12 -6.71
N ARG A 614 -38.44 -11.12 -6.44
CA ARG A 614 -38.06 -9.70 -6.59
C ARG A 614 -37.59 -9.14 -5.25
N LEU A 615 -36.36 -8.64 -5.22
CA LEU A 615 -35.75 -8.08 -4.03
C LEU A 615 -35.91 -6.56 -3.96
N THR A 616 -36.04 -6.02 -2.75
CA THR A 616 -35.82 -4.59 -2.53
C THR A 616 -34.30 -4.34 -2.48
N VAL A 617 -33.82 -3.34 -3.22
CA VAL A 617 -32.43 -2.85 -3.13
C VAL A 617 -32.42 -1.39 -2.71
N ALA A 618 -31.74 -1.08 -1.63
CA ALA A 618 -31.58 0.26 -1.10
C ALA A 618 -30.08 0.64 -1.00
N ASP A 619 -29.81 1.90 -1.27
CA ASP A 619 -28.50 2.55 -1.13
C ASP A 619 -28.50 3.35 0.17
N ALA A 620 -27.66 2.96 1.12
CA ALA A 620 -27.58 3.59 2.43
C ALA A 620 -26.92 4.98 2.36
N ARG A 621 -26.02 5.24 1.40
CA ARG A 621 -25.25 6.48 1.24
C ARG A 621 -24.41 6.87 2.47
N PHE A 622 -24.99 6.80 3.68
CA PHE A 622 -24.39 7.22 4.94
C PHE A 622 -24.29 6.04 5.92
N CYS A 623 -23.08 5.82 6.45
CA CYS A 623 -22.89 4.99 7.64
C CYS A 623 -23.18 5.82 8.90
N LYS A 624 -22.87 7.10 8.87
CA LYS A 624 -23.10 8.02 9.99
C LYS A 624 -23.42 9.44 9.48
N PRO A 625 -24.57 10.03 9.90
CA PRO A 625 -25.66 9.35 10.61
C PRO A 625 -26.38 8.34 9.72
N LEU A 626 -26.92 7.27 10.33
CA LEU A 626 -27.76 6.30 9.62
C LEU A 626 -29.12 6.89 9.25
N ASP A 627 -29.68 6.52 8.09
CA ASP A 627 -31.09 6.75 7.81
C ASP A 627 -31.97 5.76 8.61
N ARG A 628 -32.28 6.17 9.84
CA ARG A 628 -33.09 5.37 10.77
C ARG A 628 -34.50 5.11 10.24
N SER A 629 -35.06 6.03 9.44
CA SER A 629 -36.38 5.90 8.85
C SER A 629 -36.41 4.83 7.76
N LEU A 630 -35.44 4.85 6.88
CA LEU A 630 -35.27 3.83 5.85
C LEU A 630 -35.08 2.44 6.47
N ILE A 631 -34.15 2.32 7.45
CA ILE A 631 -33.90 1.02 8.10
C ILE A 631 -35.12 0.49 8.80
N ARG A 632 -35.90 1.33 9.52
CA ARG A 632 -37.19 0.92 10.14
C ARG A 632 -38.20 0.48 9.09
N SER A 633 -38.31 1.18 7.98
CA SER A 633 -39.24 0.80 6.88
C SER A 633 -38.84 -0.56 6.32
N LEU A 634 -37.59 -0.77 5.96
CA LEU A 634 -37.08 -2.03 5.42
C LEU A 634 -37.30 -3.19 6.42
N ALA A 635 -36.95 -2.97 7.70
CA ALA A 635 -37.11 -3.99 8.74
C ALA A 635 -38.58 -4.39 9.02
N LYS A 636 -39.52 -3.46 8.87
CA LYS A 636 -40.95 -3.73 9.12
C LYS A 636 -41.69 -4.34 7.93
N SER A 637 -41.23 -4.07 6.71
CA SER A 637 -41.87 -4.50 5.47
C SER A 637 -41.31 -5.78 4.86
N HIS A 638 -40.20 -6.32 5.39
CA HIS A 638 -39.54 -7.50 4.86
C HIS A 638 -39.26 -8.56 5.92
N ASP A 639 -39.25 -9.84 5.50
CA ASP A 639 -38.91 -10.98 6.37
C ASP A 639 -37.40 -11.05 6.64
N VAL A 640 -36.59 -10.51 5.69
CA VAL A 640 -35.13 -10.58 5.70
C VAL A 640 -34.54 -9.22 5.33
N LEU A 641 -33.57 -8.75 6.11
CA LEU A 641 -32.72 -7.60 5.80
C LEU A 641 -31.28 -8.05 5.71
N ILE A 642 -30.62 -7.79 4.59
CA ILE A 642 -29.20 -8.08 4.39
C ILE A 642 -28.46 -6.76 4.20
N THR A 643 -27.47 -6.47 5.06
CA THR A 643 -26.57 -5.34 4.87
C THR A 643 -25.33 -5.79 4.11
N VAL A 644 -24.88 -5.03 3.10
CA VAL A 644 -23.76 -5.39 2.23
C VAL A 644 -22.78 -4.25 2.16
N GLU A 645 -21.53 -4.51 2.52
CA GLU A 645 -20.43 -3.54 2.45
C GLU A 645 -19.09 -4.18 2.08
N GLU A 646 -18.22 -3.45 1.44
CA GLU A 646 -16.81 -3.79 1.25
C GLU A 646 -15.98 -3.16 2.37
N GLY A 647 -16.24 -3.58 3.59
CA GLY A 647 -15.63 -3.14 4.84
C GLY A 647 -15.52 -4.31 5.82
N SER A 648 -14.69 -4.13 6.87
CA SER A 648 -14.48 -5.13 7.92
C SER A 648 -15.66 -5.23 8.89
N ILE A 649 -15.62 -6.25 9.74
CA ILE A 649 -16.44 -6.31 10.97
C ILE A 649 -16.23 -5.01 11.76
N GLY A 650 -17.30 -4.47 12.34
CA GLY A 650 -17.30 -3.15 12.99
C GLY A 650 -17.70 -1.99 12.07
N GLY A 651 -17.89 -2.25 10.76
CA GLY A 651 -18.29 -1.25 9.78
C GLY A 651 -19.80 -0.99 9.75
N PHE A 652 -20.33 -0.67 8.54
CA PHE A 652 -21.71 -0.25 8.32
C PHE A 652 -22.74 -1.23 8.87
N GLY A 653 -22.59 -2.54 8.56
CA GLY A 653 -23.52 -3.57 9.05
C GLY A 653 -23.59 -3.62 10.58
N SER A 654 -22.49 -3.40 11.27
CA SER A 654 -22.43 -3.35 12.74
C SER A 654 -23.19 -2.15 13.32
N HIS A 655 -23.07 -0.98 12.68
CA HIS A 655 -23.85 0.21 13.07
C HIS A 655 -25.35 0.02 12.85
N VAL A 656 -25.74 -0.61 11.74
CA VAL A 656 -27.13 -0.97 11.47
C VAL A 656 -27.66 -1.96 12.51
N ALA A 657 -26.89 -3.02 12.82
CA ALA A 657 -27.26 -4.01 13.83
C ALA A 657 -27.48 -3.39 15.21
N GLN A 658 -26.54 -2.54 15.65
CA GLN A 658 -26.66 -1.84 16.93
C GLN A 658 -27.90 -0.95 16.95
N PHE A 659 -28.17 -0.21 15.88
CA PHE A 659 -29.38 0.60 15.79
C PHE A 659 -30.64 -0.27 15.87
N MET A 660 -30.71 -1.38 15.12
CA MET A 660 -31.89 -2.27 15.12
C MET A 660 -32.13 -2.92 16.48
N ALA A 661 -31.04 -3.32 17.18
CA ALA A 661 -31.14 -3.88 18.53
C ALA A 661 -31.70 -2.85 19.53
N LEU A 662 -31.17 -1.62 19.51
CA LEU A 662 -31.64 -0.54 20.40
C LEU A 662 -33.09 -0.10 20.10
N ASP A 663 -33.53 -0.25 18.86
CA ASP A 663 -34.89 0.14 18.40
C ASP A 663 -35.89 -1.03 18.52
N GLY A 664 -35.49 -2.21 19.04
CA GLY A 664 -36.33 -3.41 19.20
C GLY A 664 -36.69 -4.09 17.87
N LEU A 665 -36.07 -3.76 16.76
CA LEU A 665 -36.38 -4.34 15.47
C LEU A 665 -35.91 -5.81 15.33
N LEU A 666 -34.99 -6.23 16.19
CA LEU A 666 -34.49 -7.61 16.24
C LEU A 666 -35.27 -8.52 17.19
N ASP A 667 -36.25 -7.99 17.93
CA ASP A 667 -37.00 -8.75 18.94
C ASP A 667 -38.16 -9.58 18.28
N GLY A 668 -38.38 -9.42 16.96
CA GLY A 668 -39.41 -10.10 16.19
C GLY A 668 -38.87 -11.20 15.28
N ASN A 669 -39.58 -11.44 14.17
CA ASN A 669 -39.28 -12.50 13.19
C ASN A 669 -38.26 -12.07 12.11
N LEU A 670 -37.81 -10.82 12.11
CA LEU A 670 -36.88 -10.32 11.12
C LEU A 670 -35.58 -11.11 11.16
N LYS A 671 -35.16 -11.64 10.04
CA LYS A 671 -33.86 -12.26 9.86
C LYS A 671 -32.86 -11.22 9.34
N TRP A 672 -31.85 -10.87 10.12
CA TRP A 672 -30.79 -9.99 9.65
C TRP A 672 -29.49 -10.75 9.39
N ARG A 673 -28.79 -10.39 8.30
CA ARG A 673 -27.45 -10.93 7.97
C ARG A 673 -26.53 -9.81 7.45
N PRO A 674 -25.32 -9.68 7.97
CA PRO A 674 -24.29 -8.84 7.37
C PRO A 674 -23.52 -9.64 6.30
N VAL A 675 -23.21 -8.99 5.18
CA VAL A 675 -22.26 -9.46 4.17
C VAL A 675 -21.13 -8.44 4.14
N VAL A 676 -20.01 -8.82 4.71
CA VAL A 676 -18.83 -7.98 4.98
C VAL A 676 -17.56 -8.74 4.58
N LEU A 677 -16.40 -8.06 4.57
CA LEU A 677 -15.12 -8.73 4.41
C LEU A 677 -14.91 -9.77 5.54
N PRO A 678 -14.41 -10.97 5.22
CA PRO A 678 -14.14 -12.00 6.23
C PRO A 678 -13.06 -11.53 7.21
N ASP A 679 -13.06 -12.10 8.44
CA ASP A 679 -12.08 -11.80 9.48
C ASP A 679 -10.70 -12.39 9.16
N ARG A 680 -10.16 -11.96 8.02
CA ARG A 680 -8.81 -12.29 7.53
C ARG A 680 -8.36 -11.28 6.48
N TYR A 681 -7.07 -11.11 6.33
CA TYR A 681 -6.52 -10.33 5.22
C TYR A 681 -6.72 -11.06 3.88
N ILE A 682 -7.21 -10.34 2.87
CA ILE A 682 -7.34 -10.83 1.49
C ILE A 682 -6.05 -10.50 0.74
N ASP A 683 -5.37 -11.51 0.24
CA ASP A 683 -4.12 -11.35 -0.50
C ASP A 683 -4.32 -10.60 -1.83
N HIS A 684 -3.20 -10.18 -2.43
CA HIS A 684 -3.19 -9.51 -3.74
C HIS A 684 -3.71 -10.45 -4.84
N GLY A 685 -4.32 -9.85 -5.86
CA GLY A 685 -4.87 -10.58 -6.98
C GLY A 685 -5.60 -9.66 -7.95
N SER A 686 -6.41 -10.23 -8.84
CA SER A 686 -7.37 -9.41 -9.59
C SER A 686 -8.51 -8.93 -8.67
N PRO A 687 -9.12 -7.77 -8.93
CA PRO A 687 -10.28 -7.32 -8.14
C PRO A 687 -11.41 -8.35 -8.08
N ALA A 688 -11.67 -9.05 -9.19
CA ALA A 688 -12.69 -10.10 -9.26
C ALA A 688 -12.35 -11.30 -8.35
N ASP A 689 -11.09 -11.75 -8.36
CA ASP A 689 -10.64 -12.85 -7.49
C ASP A 689 -10.72 -12.44 -6.02
N GLN A 690 -10.33 -11.21 -5.69
CA GLN A 690 -10.41 -10.72 -4.32
C GLN A 690 -11.87 -10.65 -3.82
N LEU A 691 -12.81 -10.15 -4.63
CA LEU A 691 -14.24 -10.16 -4.30
C LEU A 691 -14.78 -11.58 -4.14
N SER A 692 -14.32 -12.52 -4.98
CA SER A 692 -14.70 -13.93 -4.86
C SER A 692 -14.14 -14.54 -3.56
N MET A 693 -12.88 -14.32 -3.25
CA MET A 693 -12.26 -14.78 -2.00
C MET A 693 -12.92 -14.16 -0.76
N ALA A 694 -13.45 -12.96 -0.90
CA ALA A 694 -14.17 -12.25 0.17
C ALA A 694 -15.63 -12.69 0.33
N GLY A 695 -16.21 -13.41 -0.63
CA GLY A 695 -17.62 -13.78 -0.61
C GLY A 695 -18.58 -12.60 -0.89
N LEU A 696 -18.10 -11.60 -1.65
CA LEU A 696 -18.83 -10.34 -1.91
C LEU A 696 -19.30 -10.21 -3.36
N THR A 697 -19.14 -11.24 -4.19
CA THR A 697 -19.68 -11.21 -5.57
C THR A 697 -21.20 -11.23 -5.59
N PRO A 698 -21.85 -10.79 -6.68
CA PRO A 698 -23.29 -10.89 -6.84
C PRO A 698 -23.84 -12.30 -6.60
N SER A 699 -23.14 -13.34 -7.06
CA SER A 699 -23.51 -14.74 -6.82
C SER A 699 -23.51 -15.12 -5.34
N HIS A 700 -22.51 -14.67 -4.56
CA HIS A 700 -22.45 -14.92 -3.12
C HIS A 700 -23.59 -14.22 -2.37
N ILE A 701 -23.94 -12.99 -2.75
CA ILE A 701 -25.07 -12.24 -2.18
C ILE A 701 -26.39 -12.96 -2.51
N ALA A 702 -26.61 -13.37 -3.77
CA ALA A 702 -27.78 -14.12 -4.21
C ALA A 702 -27.89 -15.47 -3.49
N ALA A 703 -26.78 -16.21 -3.36
CA ALA A 703 -26.76 -17.46 -2.59
C ALA A 703 -27.09 -17.24 -1.12
N THR A 704 -26.65 -16.12 -0.52
CA THR A 704 -27.01 -15.75 0.86
C THR A 704 -28.53 -15.54 0.99
N VAL A 705 -29.16 -14.86 0.03
CA VAL A 705 -30.65 -14.70 -0.01
C VAL A 705 -31.34 -16.05 0.00
N PHE A 706 -30.99 -16.94 -0.94
CA PHE A 706 -31.61 -18.26 -1.06
C PHE A 706 -31.40 -19.14 0.18
N ASN A 707 -30.19 -19.15 0.75
CA ASN A 707 -29.87 -19.91 1.97
C ASN A 707 -30.71 -19.45 3.16
N ILE A 708 -30.93 -18.15 3.34
CA ILE A 708 -31.80 -17.63 4.43
C ILE A 708 -33.27 -18.04 4.23
N LEU A 709 -33.72 -18.14 2.98
CA LEU A 709 -35.03 -18.57 2.62
C LEU A 709 -35.22 -20.09 2.62
N GLY A 710 -34.16 -20.87 2.85
CA GLY A 710 -34.18 -22.34 2.84
C GLY A 710 -34.14 -22.95 1.43
N GLN A 711 -33.81 -22.19 0.40
CA GLN A 711 -33.78 -22.58 -1.01
C GLN A 711 -32.33 -22.98 -1.40
N THR A 712 -31.84 -24.11 -0.87
CA THR A 712 -30.46 -24.56 -1.02
C THR A 712 -30.08 -24.90 -2.47
N ARG A 713 -31.05 -25.41 -3.27
CA ARG A 713 -30.81 -25.73 -4.67
C ARG A 713 -30.51 -24.48 -5.49
N GLU A 714 -31.36 -23.47 -5.35
CA GLU A 714 -31.21 -22.17 -6.03
C GLU A 714 -29.91 -21.47 -5.59
N ALA A 715 -29.52 -21.61 -4.30
CA ALA A 715 -28.26 -21.11 -3.81
C ALA A 715 -27.06 -21.74 -4.52
N LEU A 716 -27.10 -23.05 -4.80
CA LEU A 716 -26.04 -23.72 -5.54
C LEU A 716 -26.05 -23.36 -7.04
N GLU A 717 -27.23 -23.19 -7.63
CA GLU A 717 -27.38 -22.83 -9.05
C GLU A 717 -26.80 -21.42 -9.35
N VAL A 718 -26.94 -20.43 -8.45
CA VAL A 718 -26.36 -19.09 -8.66
C VAL A 718 -24.86 -19.01 -8.37
N MET A 719 -24.31 -20.04 -7.73
CA MET A 719 -22.85 -20.15 -7.47
C MET A 719 -22.12 -20.93 -8.56
N SER A 720 -22.84 -21.74 -9.37
CA SER A 720 -22.27 -22.48 -10.51
C SER A 720 -22.10 -21.57 -11.74
#